data_0a1697e22eab0c40b0d150ffb1fd917b
#
_entry.id   0a1697e22eab0c40b0d150ffb1fd917b
#
_cell.length_a   1.000
_cell.length_b   1.000
_cell.length_c   1.000
_cell.angle_alpha   90.00
_cell.angle_beta   90.00
_cell.angle_gamma   90.00
#
_symmetry.space_group_name_H-M   'P 1'
#
loop_
_entity.id
_entity.type
_entity.pdbx_description
1 polymer ?
#
loop_
_entity_poly.entity_id
_entity_poly.type
_entity_poly.pdbx_seq_one_letter_code
_entity_poly.pdbx_strand_id
1 'polypeptide(L)'
;MHHTPSPQEYLTQKFSVIPLRLDGSKAPAIAWATYQKQRPTEADLDQWFSPSLSGIGVVTGEISGNLLVLDFDHDSEKVFLRFWDDIHQKIPGITDRFLVVKTPRPGRQVWFRQDSPVGRNQVLAHTAVPPLVGDMAGAPGDSEAVKLQPQVMIETRGEGGYVVATGSPVNVHPNRTPYEIIHGSLSNLAPLSMEESENVLNVCRSYSEFTPQNVQRQPGDKYSGVPRPGDVFNRNADLQQLLVDLGWTIGTQSTDQVIFLIRPGKTTPGNSATLGHLRDGDGRPLLYVFSSNASPFKLGECYDAFAVFALTQHHGDYPKAATAARALYAVELEQAQSAHVQAQTSDLQLLCNRDVPYKPFPIDCLPDTVKAYVSEYAAAIGIDNAFVGVPILPVLAAAIGGSRSIGLKKSWEEPSILWAVTIGNVSSGKTPGFEAAKRPLVQIENRLHAARKHKAGLNEQLMANYEQAKAEGAKGLVKPKQKELKDQVLLNDITMEALAPVAAENSKLLLAVDEFAGFIKQMDQYRQGRDTENWLSAYDGGEININRKKGNQRIWVPRTSISVTGTTQPAVAASVIYTDQFIGNGMAARILSARPPSAIVRWTEKEVHPSIDSAMFDLAKRLYLLQGNVDDEGPGPKILPCTADAKLLFVEWMNDTADYAERMTESLKNSWLKLRPVAARLALILSVTRQLMESPEGQAMQPVDAQSMQAGIELARWFGYELERNAAGGELKSLHEHLSWIIGKYPDGLNARELQMGRRQIETADDAKRILADLAERGFGHLTGNHFIPSV
;
A
#
# COMPACT_ATOMS: atom_id res chain seq x y z
N MET A 1 -18.17 41.42 -24.35
CA MET A 1 -19.18 40.63 -25.07
C MET A 1 -18.43 39.47 -25.70
N HIS A 2 -18.73 38.25 -25.28
CA HIS A 2 -18.10 37.09 -25.91
C HIS A 2 -18.61 36.93 -27.31
N HIS A 3 -17.69 36.77 -28.25
CA HIS A 3 -18.00 36.57 -29.67
C HIS A 3 -18.81 35.27 -29.83
N THR A 4 -19.94 35.36 -30.59
CA THR A 4 -20.78 34.18 -30.85
C THR A 4 -20.45 33.67 -32.26
N PRO A 5 -19.81 32.48 -32.40
CA PRO A 5 -19.36 31.98 -33.68
C PRO A 5 -20.52 31.67 -34.63
N SER A 6 -20.36 31.99 -35.89
CA SER A 6 -21.28 31.63 -37.00
C SER A 6 -20.98 30.21 -37.52
N PRO A 7 -21.92 29.58 -38.27
CA PRO A 7 -21.66 28.31 -38.95
C PRO A 7 -20.43 28.34 -39.87
N GLN A 8 -20.20 29.45 -40.55
CA GLN A 8 -19.07 29.68 -41.47
C GLN A 8 -17.73 29.71 -40.69
N GLU A 9 -17.72 30.31 -39.48
CA GLU A 9 -16.52 30.32 -38.63
C GLU A 9 -16.15 28.92 -38.15
N TYR A 10 -17.12 28.09 -37.78
CA TYR A 10 -16.86 26.66 -37.45
C TYR A 10 -16.25 25.94 -38.66
N LEU A 11 -16.82 26.12 -39.88
CA LEU A 11 -16.30 25.49 -41.09
C LEU A 11 -14.84 25.95 -41.39
N THR A 12 -14.59 27.26 -41.29
CA THR A 12 -13.24 27.85 -41.47
C THR A 12 -12.22 27.24 -40.50
N GLN A 13 -12.64 26.95 -39.26
CA GLN A 13 -11.82 26.28 -38.25
C GLN A 13 -11.79 24.76 -38.41
N LYS A 14 -12.20 24.22 -39.56
CA LYS A 14 -12.18 22.81 -39.95
C LYS A 14 -13.10 21.90 -39.13
N PHE A 15 -14.19 22.40 -38.58
CA PHE A 15 -15.26 21.60 -38.00
C PHE A 15 -16.27 21.18 -39.06
N SER A 16 -16.83 19.97 -38.91
CA SER A 16 -17.99 19.54 -39.71
C SER A 16 -19.28 20.01 -39.04
N VAL A 17 -20.06 20.83 -39.71
CA VAL A 17 -21.26 21.48 -39.16
C VAL A 17 -22.52 20.84 -39.75
N ILE A 18 -23.56 20.68 -38.94
CA ILE A 18 -24.86 20.16 -39.33
C ILE A 18 -25.99 21.01 -38.75
N PRO A 19 -27.12 21.16 -39.44
CA PRO A 19 -28.27 21.91 -38.93
C PRO A 19 -29.06 21.04 -37.93
N LEU A 20 -29.50 21.65 -36.80
CA LEU A 20 -30.31 21.00 -35.79
C LEU A 20 -31.73 21.60 -35.78
N ARG A 21 -32.71 20.79 -35.37
CA ARG A 21 -34.10 21.20 -35.20
C ARG A 21 -34.25 22.20 -34.04
N LEU A 22 -35.21 23.10 -34.18
CA LEU A 22 -35.55 24.10 -33.17
C LEU A 22 -36.78 23.72 -32.30
N ASP A 23 -37.02 22.42 -32.19
CA ASP A 23 -38.14 21.84 -31.44
C ASP A 23 -37.75 21.44 -30.01
N GLY A 24 -36.50 21.74 -29.61
CA GLY A 24 -35.94 21.34 -28.32
C GLY A 24 -35.40 19.94 -28.29
N SER A 25 -35.51 19.14 -29.33
CA SER A 25 -35.03 17.75 -29.40
C SER A 25 -33.52 17.63 -29.55
N LYS A 26 -32.83 18.71 -29.97
CA LYS A 26 -31.41 18.73 -30.34
C LYS A 26 -31.08 17.81 -31.55
N ALA A 27 -32.08 17.23 -32.19
CA ALA A 27 -31.92 16.28 -33.29
C ALA A 27 -31.45 16.99 -34.58
N PRO A 28 -30.61 16.33 -35.43
CA PRO A 28 -30.26 16.84 -36.73
C PRO A 28 -31.52 17.06 -37.58
N ALA A 29 -31.56 18.17 -38.35
CA ALA A 29 -32.63 18.50 -39.26
C ALA A 29 -32.52 17.77 -40.60
N ILE A 30 -31.36 17.13 -40.87
CA ILE A 30 -31.05 16.42 -42.12
C ILE A 30 -30.48 15.02 -41.81
N ALA A 31 -30.37 14.17 -42.85
CA ALA A 31 -29.58 12.95 -42.77
C ALA A 31 -28.09 13.32 -42.75
N TRP A 32 -27.44 13.12 -41.66
CA TRP A 32 -26.10 13.64 -41.35
C TRP A 32 -24.96 12.64 -41.45
N ALA A 33 -25.23 11.36 -41.73
CA ALA A 33 -24.21 10.31 -41.83
C ALA A 33 -23.06 10.63 -42.79
N THR A 34 -23.37 11.35 -43.88
CA THR A 34 -22.36 11.82 -44.86
C THR A 34 -21.39 12.81 -44.25
N TYR A 35 -21.83 13.65 -43.31
CA TYR A 35 -21.04 14.71 -42.69
C TYR A 35 -20.14 14.20 -41.54
N GLN A 36 -20.21 12.92 -41.23
CA GLN A 36 -19.21 12.23 -40.41
C GLN A 36 -17.94 11.90 -41.21
N LYS A 37 -18.02 11.92 -42.57
CA LYS A 37 -16.90 11.55 -43.45
C LYS A 37 -16.46 12.70 -44.37
N GLN A 38 -17.34 13.65 -44.63
CA GLN A 38 -17.10 14.77 -45.51
C GLN A 38 -17.66 16.04 -44.87
N ARG A 39 -16.86 17.12 -44.79
CA ARG A 39 -17.36 18.40 -44.27
C ARG A 39 -18.36 19.02 -45.24
N PRO A 40 -19.37 19.78 -44.75
CA PRO A 40 -20.25 20.53 -45.60
C PRO A 40 -19.48 21.59 -46.37
N THR A 41 -20.06 22.03 -47.47
CA THR A 41 -19.59 23.18 -48.29
C THR A 41 -20.22 24.47 -47.76
N GLU A 42 -19.68 25.65 -48.18
CA GLU A 42 -20.30 26.92 -47.87
C GLU A 42 -21.73 27.00 -48.41
N ALA A 43 -21.99 26.45 -49.60
CA ALA A 43 -23.32 26.39 -50.19
C ALA A 43 -24.30 25.55 -49.35
N ASP A 44 -23.84 24.47 -48.73
CA ASP A 44 -24.67 23.69 -47.77
C ASP A 44 -25.03 24.55 -46.57
N LEU A 45 -24.09 25.33 -46.03
CA LEU A 45 -24.35 26.21 -44.89
C LEU A 45 -25.33 27.33 -45.24
N ASP A 46 -25.18 27.94 -46.40
CA ASP A 46 -26.12 28.99 -46.89
C ASP A 46 -27.52 28.42 -47.03
N GLN A 47 -27.67 27.21 -47.51
CA GLN A 47 -28.94 26.52 -47.63
C GLN A 47 -29.57 26.20 -46.25
N TRP A 48 -28.79 25.82 -45.26
CA TRP A 48 -29.31 25.34 -43.96
C TRP A 48 -29.56 26.46 -42.96
N PHE A 49 -28.79 27.56 -43.02
CA PHE A 49 -28.78 28.61 -42.02
C PHE A 49 -29.27 29.99 -42.53
N SER A 50 -29.62 30.11 -43.82
CA SER A 50 -30.18 31.36 -44.40
C SER A 50 -31.35 31.03 -45.33
N PRO A 51 -32.53 31.67 -45.22
CA PRO A 51 -32.95 32.65 -44.22
C PRO A 51 -33.54 32.04 -42.93
N SER A 52 -33.61 30.72 -42.81
CA SER A 52 -34.16 30.04 -41.61
C SER A 52 -33.09 29.78 -40.57
N LEU A 53 -33.34 30.23 -39.35
CA LEU A 53 -32.50 29.92 -38.19
C LEU A 53 -32.60 28.42 -37.87
N SER A 54 -31.51 27.67 -38.06
CA SER A 54 -31.37 26.30 -37.56
C SER A 54 -30.42 26.28 -36.35
N GLY A 55 -30.48 25.27 -35.51
CA GLY A 55 -29.46 25.03 -34.48
C GLY A 55 -28.17 24.56 -35.15
N ILE A 56 -27.05 24.84 -34.52
CA ILE A 56 -25.72 24.47 -35.01
C ILE A 56 -25.27 23.19 -34.26
N GLY A 57 -25.07 22.07 -34.96
CA GLY A 57 -24.44 20.87 -34.49
C GLY A 57 -23.01 20.81 -35.03
N VAL A 58 -22.04 20.44 -34.19
CA VAL A 58 -20.66 20.16 -34.60
C VAL A 58 -20.42 18.65 -34.43
N VAL A 59 -20.08 18.00 -35.55
CA VAL A 59 -19.74 16.57 -35.56
C VAL A 59 -18.36 16.37 -34.94
N THR A 60 -18.25 15.46 -34.00
CA THR A 60 -17.00 15.14 -33.34
C THR A 60 -16.21 14.06 -34.08
N GLY A 61 -14.97 13.81 -33.68
CA GLY A 61 -14.11 12.81 -34.30
C GLY A 61 -13.15 13.37 -35.35
N GLU A 62 -12.63 12.46 -36.19
CA GLU A 62 -11.60 12.75 -37.22
C GLU A 62 -12.03 13.87 -38.15
N ILE A 63 -13.29 13.90 -38.57
CA ILE A 63 -13.82 14.89 -39.52
C ILE A 63 -13.68 16.34 -39.04
N SER A 64 -13.64 16.54 -37.72
CA SER A 64 -13.46 17.87 -37.10
C SER A 64 -12.05 18.03 -36.49
N GLY A 65 -11.04 17.32 -37.05
CA GLY A 65 -9.65 17.38 -36.64
C GLY A 65 -9.39 16.65 -35.34
N ASN A 66 -9.92 15.46 -35.22
CA ASN A 66 -9.86 14.61 -34.02
C ASN A 66 -10.46 15.31 -32.79
N LEU A 67 -11.60 15.96 -32.96
CA LEU A 67 -12.31 16.64 -31.90
C LEU A 67 -12.89 15.63 -30.90
N LEU A 68 -12.55 15.79 -29.64
CA LEU A 68 -13.15 15.10 -28.49
C LEU A 68 -13.82 16.14 -27.58
N VAL A 69 -15.03 15.84 -27.11
CA VAL A 69 -15.75 16.71 -26.18
C VAL A 69 -16.10 15.91 -24.93
N LEU A 70 -15.75 16.44 -23.75
CA LEU A 70 -16.25 15.96 -22.48
C LEU A 70 -17.57 16.68 -22.17
N ASP A 71 -18.61 15.92 -21.89
CA ASP A 71 -19.94 16.43 -21.54
C ASP A 71 -20.21 16.16 -20.07
N PHE A 72 -20.40 17.23 -19.27
CA PHE A 72 -20.66 17.19 -17.84
C PHE A 72 -22.17 17.41 -17.62
N ASP A 73 -22.91 16.35 -17.30
CA ASP A 73 -24.38 16.35 -17.27
C ASP A 73 -24.99 16.43 -15.86
N HIS A 74 -24.57 15.59 -14.91
CA HIS A 74 -25.14 15.56 -13.57
C HIS A 74 -24.18 16.18 -12.55
N ASP A 75 -24.67 16.97 -11.58
CA ASP A 75 -23.88 17.78 -10.64
C ASP A 75 -22.75 18.57 -11.30
N SER A 76 -22.98 18.93 -12.54
CA SER A 76 -21.98 19.37 -13.51
C SER A 76 -21.17 20.57 -13.04
N GLU A 77 -21.71 21.51 -12.31
CA GLU A 77 -20.96 22.68 -11.83
C GLU A 77 -19.93 22.28 -10.78
N LYS A 78 -20.30 21.46 -9.78
CA LYS A 78 -19.41 20.98 -8.76
C LYS A 78 -18.32 20.05 -9.30
N VAL A 79 -18.74 19.12 -10.19
CA VAL A 79 -17.83 18.16 -10.82
C VAL A 79 -16.87 18.87 -11.78
N PHE A 80 -17.37 19.84 -12.55
CA PHE A 80 -16.53 20.63 -13.46
C PHE A 80 -15.51 21.50 -12.71
N LEU A 81 -15.89 22.17 -11.61
CA LEU A 81 -14.93 22.97 -10.82
C LEU A 81 -13.82 22.09 -10.25
N ARG A 82 -14.17 20.92 -9.72
CA ARG A 82 -13.18 19.95 -9.25
C ARG A 82 -12.27 19.47 -10.39
N PHE A 83 -12.85 19.16 -11.56
CA PHE A 83 -12.08 18.77 -12.75
C PHE A 83 -11.12 19.90 -13.15
N TRP A 84 -11.57 21.14 -13.13
CA TRP A 84 -10.78 22.29 -13.55
C TRP A 84 -9.56 22.49 -12.62
N ASP A 85 -9.77 22.39 -11.34
CA ASP A 85 -8.71 22.50 -10.33
C ASP A 85 -7.72 21.32 -10.43
N ASP A 86 -8.23 20.09 -10.55
CA ASP A 86 -7.39 18.90 -10.67
C ASP A 86 -6.54 18.91 -11.95
N ILE A 87 -7.10 19.33 -13.08
CA ILE A 87 -6.38 19.41 -14.35
C ILE A 87 -5.32 20.50 -14.29
N HIS A 88 -5.62 21.65 -13.69
CA HIS A 88 -4.67 22.75 -13.55
C HIS A 88 -3.45 22.34 -12.70
N GLN A 89 -3.68 21.54 -11.66
CA GLN A 89 -2.61 21.05 -10.79
C GLN A 89 -1.81 19.91 -11.42
N LYS A 90 -2.49 18.95 -12.07
CA LYS A 90 -1.86 17.71 -12.57
C LYS A 90 -1.18 17.89 -13.93
N ILE A 91 -1.70 18.80 -14.79
CA ILE A 91 -1.21 19.01 -16.15
C ILE A 91 -1.19 20.54 -16.42
N PRO A 92 -0.21 21.27 -15.88
CA PRO A 92 -0.12 22.71 -16.04
C PRO A 92 -0.10 23.13 -17.52
N GLY A 93 -0.88 24.15 -17.87
CA GLY A 93 -0.94 24.75 -19.22
C GLY A 93 -1.83 23.99 -20.23
N ILE A 94 -2.40 22.84 -19.89
CA ILE A 94 -3.28 22.09 -20.80
C ILE A 94 -4.60 22.83 -21.04
N THR A 95 -5.10 23.54 -20.04
CA THR A 95 -6.35 24.29 -20.09
C THR A 95 -6.34 25.41 -21.10
N ASP A 96 -5.17 25.92 -21.48
CA ASP A 96 -5.03 26.94 -22.53
C ASP A 96 -5.42 26.42 -23.93
N ARG A 97 -5.44 25.09 -24.08
CA ARG A 97 -5.83 24.39 -25.33
C ARG A 97 -7.28 23.89 -25.29
N PHE A 98 -8.05 24.23 -24.28
CA PHE A 98 -9.46 23.87 -24.12
C PHE A 98 -10.38 25.01 -24.58
N LEU A 99 -11.52 24.62 -25.13
CA LEU A 99 -12.69 25.48 -25.28
C LEU A 99 -13.75 24.96 -24.30
N VAL A 100 -14.27 25.83 -23.44
CA VAL A 100 -15.32 25.43 -22.48
C VAL A 100 -16.60 26.15 -22.84
N VAL A 101 -17.65 25.36 -23.03
CA VAL A 101 -19.00 25.83 -23.34
C VAL A 101 -19.94 25.55 -22.18
N LYS A 102 -20.62 26.55 -21.69
CA LYS A 102 -21.74 26.43 -20.74
C LYS A 102 -23.00 26.01 -21.52
N THR A 103 -23.64 24.93 -21.05
CA THR A 103 -24.88 24.43 -21.69
C THR A 103 -26.14 24.95 -21.02
N PRO A 104 -27.31 24.89 -21.67
CA PRO A 104 -28.61 25.37 -21.15
C PRO A 104 -29.11 24.68 -19.85
N ARG A 105 -28.75 23.43 -19.58
CA ARG A 105 -28.76 22.87 -18.23
C ARG A 105 -27.50 23.41 -17.53
N PRO A 106 -27.41 23.42 -16.22
CA PRO A 106 -26.18 23.81 -15.53
C PRO A 106 -25.04 22.81 -15.81
N GLY A 107 -24.79 22.52 -17.10
CA GLY A 107 -23.80 21.62 -17.64
C GLY A 107 -22.59 22.37 -18.23
N ARG A 108 -21.55 21.64 -18.53
CA ARG A 108 -20.34 22.13 -19.18
C ARG A 108 -19.87 21.16 -20.26
N GLN A 109 -19.38 21.68 -21.36
CA GLN A 109 -18.66 20.94 -22.38
C GLN A 109 -17.22 21.41 -22.42
N VAL A 110 -16.25 20.50 -22.40
CA VAL A 110 -14.83 20.80 -22.62
C VAL A 110 -14.42 20.22 -23.96
N TRP A 111 -14.07 21.05 -24.88
CA TRP A 111 -13.69 20.69 -26.24
C TRP A 111 -12.16 20.73 -26.36
N PHE A 112 -11.56 19.71 -26.95
CA PHE A 112 -10.16 19.70 -27.32
C PHE A 112 -9.92 18.76 -28.50
N ARG A 113 -8.80 18.94 -29.19
CA ARG A 113 -8.37 18.06 -30.27
C ARG A 113 -7.27 17.13 -29.83
N GLN A 114 -7.13 16.01 -30.51
CA GLN A 114 -6.01 15.07 -30.35
C GLN A 114 -5.13 15.06 -31.61
N ASP A 115 -3.86 14.69 -31.44
CA ASP A 115 -2.93 14.41 -32.55
C ASP A 115 -3.18 13.05 -33.21
N SER A 116 -3.99 12.20 -32.59
CA SER A 116 -4.32 10.83 -32.99
C SER A 116 -5.84 10.63 -33.07
N PRO A 117 -6.35 9.60 -33.77
CA PRO A 117 -7.78 9.34 -33.88
C PRO A 117 -8.47 9.17 -32.55
N VAL A 118 -9.63 9.82 -32.39
CA VAL A 118 -10.43 9.68 -31.14
C VAL A 118 -11.30 8.43 -31.17
N GLY A 119 -11.53 7.86 -30.01
CA GLY A 119 -12.44 6.73 -29.83
C GLY A 119 -13.93 7.13 -29.97
N ARG A 120 -14.82 6.12 -29.93
CA ARG A 120 -16.28 6.35 -29.86
C ARG A 120 -16.67 6.94 -28.50
N ASN A 121 -17.93 7.34 -28.37
CA ASN A 121 -18.49 7.85 -27.13
C ASN A 121 -18.29 6.85 -25.98
N GLN A 122 -17.85 7.34 -24.82
CA GLN A 122 -17.61 6.57 -23.61
C GLN A 122 -18.20 7.30 -22.40
N VAL A 123 -18.80 6.57 -21.48
CA VAL A 123 -19.15 7.12 -20.17
C VAL A 123 -17.92 6.97 -19.27
N LEU A 124 -17.50 8.09 -18.67
CA LEU A 124 -16.30 8.16 -17.84
C LEU A 124 -16.63 8.12 -16.33
N ALA A 125 -17.74 8.71 -15.93
CA ALA A 125 -18.15 8.76 -14.53
C ALA A 125 -19.66 8.69 -14.36
N HIS A 126 -20.09 7.99 -13.28
CA HIS A 126 -21.49 7.86 -12.84
C HIS A 126 -21.63 8.31 -11.38
N THR A 127 -22.84 8.75 -11.00
CA THR A 127 -23.21 8.97 -9.60
C THR A 127 -23.30 7.65 -8.85
N ALA A 128 -23.21 7.71 -7.51
CA ALA A 128 -23.62 6.59 -6.67
C ALA A 128 -25.11 6.27 -6.92
N VAL A 129 -25.50 5.00 -6.73
CA VAL A 129 -26.91 4.63 -6.74
C VAL A 129 -27.57 5.34 -5.55
N PRO A 130 -28.64 6.17 -5.75
CA PRO A 130 -29.28 6.82 -4.63
C PRO A 130 -29.76 5.79 -3.58
N PRO A 131 -29.55 6.03 -2.27
CA PRO A 131 -30.11 5.16 -1.25
C PRO A 131 -31.63 5.13 -1.36
N LEU A 132 -32.26 3.97 -1.21
CA LEU A 132 -33.73 3.85 -1.09
C LEU A 132 -34.15 4.70 0.12
N VAL A 133 -34.82 5.81 -0.11
CA VAL A 133 -35.42 6.59 0.95
C VAL A 133 -36.55 5.73 1.52
N GLY A 134 -36.32 5.15 2.71
CA GLY A 134 -37.37 4.47 3.47
C GLY A 134 -38.46 5.46 3.86
N ASP A 135 -39.64 5.18 3.41
CA ASP A 135 -40.97 5.37 4.01
C ASP A 135 -42.01 5.35 2.91
N MET A 136 -42.42 4.15 2.49
CA MET A 136 -43.77 3.84 2.01
C MET A 136 -44.11 2.39 2.39
N ALA A 137 -44.41 2.19 3.66
CA ALA A 137 -45.18 1.04 4.10
C ALA A 137 -46.64 1.29 3.74
N GLY A 138 -47.17 0.64 2.72
CA GLY A 138 -48.57 0.76 2.40
C GLY A 138 -48.98 -0.04 1.14
N ALA A 139 -49.53 -1.21 1.37
CA ALA A 139 -50.35 -2.07 0.51
C ALA A 139 -49.65 -3.06 -0.46
N PRO A 140 -50.07 -4.35 -0.42
CA PRO A 140 -49.56 -5.39 -1.32
C PRO A 140 -50.35 -5.39 -2.61
N GLY A 141 -49.68 -5.27 -3.75
CA GLY A 141 -50.26 -5.38 -5.06
C GLY A 141 -49.36 -4.78 -6.12
N ASP A 142 -48.74 -5.64 -6.94
CA ASP A 142 -48.11 -5.36 -8.21
C ASP A 142 -47.32 -4.05 -8.36
N SER A 143 -46.09 -4.02 -7.90
CA SER A 143 -45.16 -2.95 -8.24
C SER A 143 -43.90 -3.57 -8.86
N GLU A 144 -43.74 -3.36 -10.18
CA GLU A 144 -42.43 -3.42 -10.81
C GLU A 144 -41.47 -2.54 -9.99
N ALA A 145 -40.49 -3.16 -9.35
CA ALA A 145 -39.44 -2.46 -8.62
C ALA A 145 -38.72 -1.52 -9.61
N VAL A 146 -38.92 -0.23 -9.46
CA VAL A 146 -38.18 0.80 -10.19
C VAL A 146 -36.70 0.63 -9.78
N LYS A 147 -35.90 0.02 -10.64
CA LYS A 147 -34.45 -0.09 -10.46
C LYS A 147 -33.87 1.32 -10.62
N LEU A 148 -33.53 1.95 -9.52
CA LEU A 148 -32.74 3.19 -9.52
C LEU A 148 -31.42 2.89 -10.20
N GLN A 149 -31.14 3.54 -11.34
CA GLN A 149 -29.88 3.40 -12.05
C GLN A 149 -28.97 4.59 -11.76
N PRO A 150 -27.64 4.38 -11.72
CA PRO A 150 -26.68 5.48 -11.61
C PRO A 150 -26.83 6.43 -12.79
N GLN A 151 -26.72 7.73 -12.54
CA GLN A 151 -26.80 8.74 -13.61
C GLN A 151 -25.40 9.02 -14.15
N VAL A 152 -25.33 9.31 -15.45
CA VAL A 152 -24.07 9.72 -16.11
C VAL A 152 -23.68 11.11 -15.62
N MET A 153 -22.47 11.23 -15.08
CA MET A 153 -21.87 12.49 -14.65
C MET A 153 -21.01 13.11 -15.74
N ILE A 154 -20.16 12.32 -16.37
CA ILE A 154 -19.24 12.73 -17.43
C ILE A 154 -19.23 11.67 -18.53
N GLU A 155 -19.44 12.10 -19.76
CA GLU A 155 -19.26 11.25 -20.93
C GLU A 155 -18.42 11.95 -22.03
N THR A 156 -17.90 11.18 -22.99
CA THR A 156 -17.24 11.72 -24.18
C THR A 156 -18.19 11.76 -25.36
N ARG A 157 -18.05 12.79 -26.21
CA ARG A 157 -18.55 12.80 -27.56
C ARG A 157 -17.32 12.70 -28.47
N GLY A 158 -17.13 11.54 -29.04
CA GLY A 158 -15.98 11.20 -29.90
C GLY A 158 -16.40 10.81 -31.30
N GLU A 159 -15.75 9.83 -31.92
CA GLU A 159 -15.98 9.43 -33.29
C GLU A 159 -17.45 9.01 -33.54
N GLY A 160 -18.08 9.61 -34.54
CA GLY A 160 -19.48 9.36 -34.91
C GLY A 160 -20.51 10.09 -34.03
N GLY A 161 -20.09 10.98 -33.14
CA GLY A 161 -20.94 11.81 -32.29
C GLY A 161 -21.14 13.22 -32.85
N TYR A 162 -21.97 14.03 -32.19
CA TYR A 162 -22.06 15.48 -32.40
C TYR A 162 -22.45 16.16 -31.08
N VAL A 163 -22.21 17.44 -31.01
CA VAL A 163 -22.60 18.31 -29.89
C VAL A 163 -23.34 19.55 -30.43
N VAL A 164 -24.20 20.13 -29.60
CA VAL A 164 -24.81 21.43 -29.89
C VAL A 164 -23.78 22.52 -29.63
N ALA A 165 -23.57 23.40 -30.61
CA ALA A 165 -22.54 24.42 -30.56
C ALA A 165 -23.10 25.80 -30.18
N THR A 166 -22.22 26.66 -29.66
CA THR A 166 -22.50 28.08 -29.43
C THR A 166 -22.88 28.76 -30.73
N GLY A 167 -23.81 29.71 -30.66
CA GLY A 167 -24.42 30.33 -31.85
C GLY A 167 -25.74 29.68 -32.24
N SER A 168 -26.10 28.56 -31.65
CA SER A 168 -27.43 27.97 -31.81
C SER A 168 -28.51 28.87 -31.20
N PRO A 169 -29.68 29.04 -31.86
CA PRO A 169 -30.86 29.68 -31.26
C PRO A 169 -31.29 28.94 -30.00
N VAL A 170 -31.82 29.66 -29.01
CA VAL A 170 -32.23 29.12 -27.71
C VAL A 170 -33.27 27.98 -27.81
N ASN A 171 -34.07 27.97 -28.89
CA ASN A 171 -35.09 26.95 -29.14
C ASN A 171 -34.52 25.55 -29.45
N VAL A 172 -33.21 25.41 -29.69
CA VAL A 172 -32.57 24.11 -29.93
C VAL A 172 -32.60 23.23 -28.66
N HIS A 173 -32.72 23.83 -27.48
CA HIS A 173 -32.73 23.15 -26.21
C HIS A 173 -34.07 23.38 -25.46
N PRO A 174 -34.60 22.38 -24.72
CA PRO A 174 -35.87 22.53 -23.97
C PRO A 174 -35.85 23.67 -22.95
N ASN A 175 -34.71 23.96 -22.32
CA ASN A 175 -34.57 25.03 -21.32
C ASN A 175 -34.52 26.45 -21.91
N ARG A 176 -34.45 26.60 -23.24
CA ARG A 176 -34.47 27.88 -23.96
C ARG A 176 -33.46 28.91 -23.42
N THR A 177 -32.28 28.47 -23.02
CA THR A 177 -31.12 29.30 -22.69
C THR A 177 -29.99 29.09 -23.69
N PRO A 178 -29.07 30.05 -23.89
CA PRO A 178 -28.04 29.92 -24.91
C PRO A 178 -26.92 28.96 -24.46
N TYR A 179 -26.19 28.41 -25.45
CA TYR A 179 -24.86 27.81 -25.26
C TYR A 179 -23.84 28.95 -25.32
N GLU A 180 -22.96 29.09 -24.33
CA GLU A 180 -22.05 30.21 -24.18
C GLU A 180 -20.61 29.72 -24.02
N ILE A 181 -19.66 30.30 -24.81
CA ILE A 181 -18.24 30.07 -24.57
C ILE A 181 -17.83 30.82 -23.30
N ILE A 182 -17.29 30.11 -22.30
CA ILE A 182 -16.85 30.70 -21.06
C ILE A 182 -15.33 30.66 -20.88
N HIS A 183 -14.63 29.86 -21.70
CA HIS A 183 -13.16 29.80 -21.72
C HIS A 183 -12.67 29.36 -23.10
N GLY A 184 -11.52 29.91 -23.52
CA GLY A 184 -10.88 29.56 -24.79
C GLY A 184 -11.53 30.16 -26.03
N SER A 185 -11.11 29.72 -27.22
CA SER A 185 -11.65 30.11 -28.52
C SER A 185 -11.52 28.98 -29.54
N LEU A 186 -12.31 29.00 -30.61
CA LEU A 186 -12.25 27.99 -31.68
C LEU A 186 -10.89 27.91 -32.35
N SER A 187 -10.15 29.02 -32.43
CA SER A 187 -8.83 29.11 -33.06
C SER A 187 -7.69 28.57 -32.17
N ASN A 188 -7.94 28.33 -30.86
CA ASN A 188 -6.88 28.00 -29.91
C ASN A 188 -6.88 26.52 -29.49
N LEU A 189 -7.55 25.64 -30.22
CA LEU A 189 -7.60 24.20 -29.96
C LEU A 189 -6.38 23.48 -30.53
N ALA A 190 -5.18 23.74 -29.98
CA ALA A 190 -3.99 23.00 -30.34
C ALA A 190 -4.15 21.51 -29.91
N PRO A 191 -3.78 20.55 -30.79
CA PRO A 191 -3.97 19.14 -30.47
C PRO A 191 -3.21 18.71 -29.22
N LEU A 192 -3.84 17.89 -28.39
CA LEU A 192 -3.19 17.17 -27.28
C LEU A 192 -2.51 15.92 -27.83
N SER A 193 -1.41 15.52 -27.22
CA SER A 193 -0.85 14.19 -27.45
C SER A 193 -1.81 13.10 -26.90
N MET A 194 -1.62 11.86 -27.39
CA MET A 194 -2.40 10.72 -26.90
C MET A 194 -2.26 10.54 -25.39
N GLU A 195 -1.04 10.74 -24.84
CA GLU A 195 -0.76 10.67 -23.43
C GLU A 195 -1.44 11.77 -22.62
N GLU A 196 -1.37 13.02 -23.09
CA GLU A 196 -2.04 14.16 -22.45
C GLU A 196 -3.56 13.95 -22.42
N SER A 197 -4.14 13.49 -23.53
CA SER A 197 -5.56 13.20 -23.62
C SER A 197 -5.99 12.08 -22.68
N GLU A 198 -5.24 10.99 -22.63
CA GLU A 198 -5.55 9.87 -21.75
C GLU A 198 -5.45 10.29 -20.25
N ASN A 199 -4.49 11.15 -19.91
CA ASN A 199 -4.40 11.72 -18.57
C ASN A 199 -5.62 12.56 -18.22
N VAL A 200 -6.16 13.35 -19.15
CA VAL A 200 -7.42 14.10 -18.98
C VAL A 200 -8.59 13.14 -18.74
N LEU A 201 -8.71 12.07 -19.56
CA LEU A 201 -9.78 11.09 -19.41
C LEU A 201 -9.69 10.33 -18.08
N ASN A 202 -8.46 10.00 -17.61
CA ASN A 202 -8.25 9.33 -16.34
C ASN A 202 -8.64 10.20 -15.14
N VAL A 203 -8.42 11.51 -15.20
CA VAL A 203 -8.96 12.43 -14.19
C VAL A 203 -10.48 12.37 -14.15
N CYS A 204 -11.16 12.37 -15.31
CA CYS A 204 -12.62 12.24 -15.37
C CYS A 204 -13.11 10.89 -14.80
N ARG A 205 -12.44 9.78 -15.14
CA ARG A 205 -12.78 8.43 -14.61
C ARG A 205 -12.65 8.33 -13.10
N SER A 206 -11.73 9.08 -12.49
CA SER A 206 -11.54 9.09 -11.03
C SER A 206 -12.71 9.66 -10.24
N TYR A 207 -13.67 10.33 -10.91
CA TYR A 207 -14.87 10.88 -10.26
C TYR A 207 -16.06 9.93 -10.25
N SER A 208 -15.95 8.76 -10.87
CA SER A 208 -17.06 7.79 -10.85
C SER A 208 -17.31 7.29 -9.44
N GLU A 209 -18.49 7.51 -8.91
CA GLU A 209 -18.95 7.06 -7.60
C GLU A 209 -19.63 5.67 -7.70
N PHE A 210 -19.87 5.21 -8.92
CA PHE A 210 -20.48 3.90 -9.18
C PHE A 210 -19.43 2.88 -9.54
N THR A 211 -19.34 1.81 -8.73
CA THR A 211 -18.64 0.59 -9.10
C THR A 211 -19.70 -0.41 -9.56
N PRO A 212 -19.70 -0.88 -10.80
CA PRO A 212 -20.70 -1.83 -11.28
C PRO A 212 -20.66 -3.11 -10.44
N GLN A 213 -21.66 -3.33 -9.61
CA GLN A 213 -21.94 -4.64 -9.05
C GLN A 213 -22.70 -5.43 -10.11
N ASN A 214 -22.08 -6.49 -10.61
CA ASN A 214 -22.63 -7.41 -11.63
C ASN A 214 -22.71 -6.86 -13.07
N VAL A 215 -21.63 -6.98 -13.80
CA VAL A 215 -21.74 -7.23 -15.23
C VAL A 215 -22.27 -8.66 -15.39
N GLN A 216 -23.56 -8.82 -15.70
CA GLN A 216 -24.05 -10.07 -16.29
C GLN A 216 -23.22 -10.29 -17.55
N ARG A 217 -22.36 -11.30 -17.54
CA ARG A 217 -21.56 -11.67 -18.70
C ARG A 217 -22.49 -11.94 -19.86
N GLN A 218 -22.39 -11.14 -20.92
CA GLN A 218 -23.02 -11.48 -22.17
C GLN A 218 -22.32 -12.74 -22.74
N PRO A 219 -23.04 -13.65 -23.42
CA PRO A 219 -22.41 -14.76 -24.10
C PRO A 219 -21.41 -14.20 -25.13
N GLY A 220 -20.11 -14.29 -24.85
CA GLY A 220 -19.04 -13.77 -25.73
C GLY A 220 -17.92 -13.00 -25.04
N ASP A 221 -18.05 -12.61 -23.78
CA ASP A 221 -16.94 -12.00 -23.04
C ASP A 221 -15.78 -12.98 -22.91
N LYS A 222 -14.63 -12.63 -23.49
CA LYS A 222 -13.38 -13.39 -23.37
C LYS A 222 -13.00 -13.49 -21.91
N TYR A 223 -12.97 -14.71 -21.40
CA TYR A 223 -12.52 -15.02 -20.07
C TYR A 223 -11.01 -14.68 -19.96
N SER A 224 -10.64 -13.71 -19.14
CA SER A 224 -9.26 -13.48 -18.76
C SER A 224 -8.87 -14.46 -17.66
N GLY A 225 -8.69 -15.74 -17.99
CA GLY A 225 -8.42 -16.79 -17.01
C GLY A 225 -8.01 -18.10 -17.68
N VAL A 226 -8.01 -19.18 -16.92
CA VAL A 226 -7.73 -20.53 -17.43
C VAL A 226 -8.70 -20.84 -18.58
N PRO A 227 -8.23 -21.33 -19.75
CA PRO A 227 -9.10 -21.62 -20.89
C PRO A 227 -10.14 -22.67 -20.50
N ARG A 228 -11.40 -22.43 -20.88
CA ARG A 228 -12.50 -23.36 -20.64
C ARG A 228 -12.30 -24.63 -21.49
N PRO A 229 -12.85 -25.80 -21.10
CA PRO A 229 -12.76 -27.00 -21.91
C PRO A 229 -13.22 -26.79 -23.34
N GLY A 230 -14.27 -25.98 -23.57
CA GLY A 230 -14.75 -25.62 -24.92
C GLY A 230 -13.76 -24.75 -25.70
N ASP A 231 -13.04 -23.84 -25.04
CA ASP A 231 -12.03 -22.98 -25.68
C ASP A 231 -10.81 -23.82 -26.13
N VAL A 232 -10.39 -24.80 -25.30
CA VAL A 232 -9.32 -25.74 -25.64
C VAL A 232 -9.78 -26.64 -26.77
N PHE A 233 -11.02 -27.11 -26.74
CA PHE A 233 -11.64 -27.91 -27.82
C PHE A 233 -11.63 -27.11 -29.14
N ASN A 234 -12.11 -25.88 -29.16
CA ASN A 234 -12.15 -25.02 -30.33
C ASN A 234 -10.75 -24.69 -30.91
N ARG A 235 -9.72 -24.76 -30.08
CA ARG A 235 -8.32 -24.51 -30.50
C ARG A 235 -7.72 -25.72 -31.20
N ASN A 236 -8.04 -26.90 -30.74
CA ASN A 236 -7.41 -28.14 -31.15
C ASN A 236 -8.25 -28.97 -32.14
N ALA A 237 -9.56 -28.77 -32.18
CA ALA A 237 -10.43 -29.56 -33.06
C ALA A 237 -10.45 -29.01 -34.49
N ASP A 238 -10.29 -29.88 -35.45
CA ASP A 238 -10.52 -29.58 -36.87
C ASP A 238 -12.02 -29.62 -37.16
N LEU A 239 -12.61 -28.42 -37.26
CA LEU A 239 -14.05 -28.27 -37.52
C LEU A 239 -14.45 -28.84 -38.91
N GLN A 240 -13.58 -28.75 -39.89
CA GLN A 240 -13.83 -29.35 -41.23
C GLN A 240 -13.92 -30.87 -41.15
N GLN A 241 -12.95 -31.49 -40.49
CA GLN A 241 -12.93 -32.97 -40.33
C GLN A 241 -14.12 -33.42 -39.50
N LEU A 242 -14.48 -32.70 -38.47
CA LEU A 242 -15.63 -32.99 -37.60
C LEU A 242 -16.93 -33.00 -38.42
N LEU A 243 -17.10 -32.09 -39.34
CA LEU A 243 -18.27 -32.01 -40.23
C LEU A 243 -18.27 -33.15 -41.30
N VAL A 244 -17.10 -33.49 -41.83
CA VAL A 244 -16.95 -34.63 -42.77
C VAL A 244 -17.30 -35.93 -42.10
N ASP A 245 -16.86 -36.15 -40.85
CA ASP A 245 -17.17 -37.33 -40.04
C ASP A 245 -18.68 -37.43 -39.74
N LEU A 246 -19.36 -36.30 -39.70
CA LEU A 246 -20.81 -36.21 -39.56
C LEU A 246 -21.59 -36.39 -40.89
N GLY A 247 -20.85 -36.70 -41.97
CA GLY A 247 -21.45 -37.00 -43.28
C GLY A 247 -21.70 -35.75 -44.16
N TRP A 248 -21.16 -34.59 -43.79
CA TRP A 248 -21.21 -33.42 -44.66
C TRP A 248 -20.21 -33.60 -45.82
N THR A 249 -20.56 -33.16 -47.02
CA THR A 249 -19.70 -33.23 -48.19
C THR A 249 -19.27 -31.84 -48.66
N ILE A 250 -18.04 -31.75 -49.18
CA ILE A 250 -17.46 -30.52 -49.68
C ILE A 250 -17.98 -30.23 -51.07
N GLY A 251 -18.54 -29.06 -51.30
CA GLY A 251 -19.04 -28.57 -52.58
C GLY A 251 -17.93 -28.18 -53.54
N THR A 252 -18.15 -28.33 -54.83
CA THR A 252 -17.17 -28.05 -55.93
C THR A 252 -16.79 -26.61 -56.05
N GLN A 253 -17.49 -25.67 -55.41
CA GLN A 253 -17.19 -24.23 -55.43
C GLN A 253 -16.26 -23.74 -54.30
N SER A 254 -15.77 -24.70 -53.49
CA SER A 254 -14.91 -24.42 -52.33
C SER A 254 -13.55 -23.83 -52.71
N THR A 255 -13.04 -22.94 -51.94
CA THR A 255 -11.69 -22.34 -52.05
C THR A 255 -10.92 -22.60 -50.74
N ASP A 256 -9.61 -22.30 -50.71
CA ASP A 256 -8.80 -22.45 -49.48
C ASP A 256 -9.28 -21.56 -48.31
N GLN A 257 -10.06 -20.53 -48.59
CA GLN A 257 -10.54 -19.57 -47.56
C GLN A 257 -12.00 -19.86 -47.14
N VAL A 258 -12.85 -20.34 -48.07
CA VAL A 258 -14.26 -20.59 -47.79
C VAL A 258 -14.67 -21.95 -48.40
N ILE A 259 -15.09 -22.82 -47.54
CA ILE A 259 -15.57 -24.18 -47.91
C ILE A 259 -17.09 -24.19 -47.94
N PHE A 260 -17.66 -24.55 -49.10
CA PHE A 260 -19.08 -24.78 -49.24
C PHE A 260 -19.43 -26.20 -48.86
N LEU A 261 -20.44 -26.36 -48.04
CA LEU A 261 -20.81 -27.65 -47.46
C LEU A 261 -22.22 -28.05 -47.88
N ILE A 262 -22.37 -29.33 -48.20
CA ILE A 262 -23.66 -29.98 -48.51
C ILE A 262 -24.02 -30.89 -47.34
N ARG A 263 -25.19 -30.70 -46.77
CA ARG A 263 -25.66 -31.51 -45.62
C ARG A 263 -25.92 -32.96 -45.99
N PRO A 264 -25.79 -33.89 -45.02
CA PRO A 264 -26.16 -35.31 -45.25
C PRO A 264 -27.57 -35.44 -45.81
N GLY A 265 -27.73 -36.40 -46.74
CA GLY A 265 -29.08 -36.76 -47.30
C GLY A 265 -29.69 -35.69 -48.22
N LYS A 266 -28.96 -34.70 -48.68
CA LYS A 266 -29.46 -33.71 -49.65
C LYS A 266 -29.41 -34.26 -51.08
N THR A 267 -30.57 -34.35 -51.73
CA THR A 267 -30.73 -34.83 -53.11
C THR A 267 -30.89 -33.70 -54.14
N THR A 268 -31.12 -32.47 -53.71
CA THR A 268 -31.26 -31.29 -54.60
C THR A 268 -29.95 -30.56 -54.78
N PRO A 269 -29.65 -29.96 -56.00
CA PRO A 269 -28.42 -29.17 -56.22
C PRO A 269 -28.32 -27.98 -55.28
N GLY A 270 -27.07 -27.63 -54.91
CA GLY A 270 -26.73 -26.41 -54.10
C GLY A 270 -26.15 -26.70 -52.73
N ASN A 271 -25.54 -25.74 -52.16
CA ASN A 271 -24.86 -25.86 -50.84
C ASN A 271 -25.86 -25.66 -49.69
N SER A 272 -25.49 -26.04 -48.47
CA SER A 272 -26.33 -25.99 -47.28
C SER A 272 -25.72 -25.12 -46.17
N ALA A 273 -24.38 -24.97 -46.19
CA ALA A 273 -23.64 -24.17 -45.22
C ALA A 273 -22.30 -23.69 -45.82
N THR A 274 -21.63 -22.79 -45.16
CA THR A 274 -20.24 -22.39 -45.42
C THR A 274 -19.41 -22.57 -44.17
N LEU A 275 -18.13 -22.91 -44.35
CA LEU A 275 -17.11 -22.93 -43.30
C LEU A 275 -16.03 -21.91 -43.66
N GLY A 276 -15.65 -21.03 -42.75
CA GLY A 276 -14.61 -20.04 -42.94
C GLY A 276 -15.02 -18.73 -43.62
N HIS A 277 -16.27 -18.64 -44.11
CA HIS A 277 -16.85 -17.37 -44.57
C HIS A 277 -17.00 -16.38 -43.41
N LEU A 278 -17.36 -16.84 -42.24
CA LEU A 278 -17.32 -16.12 -40.96
C LEU A 278 -16.27 -16.77 -40.06
N ARG A 279 -15.59 -15.92 -39.28
CA ARG A 279 -14.54 -16.32 -38.35
C ARG A 279 -14.83 -15.75 -36.98
N ASP A 280 -14.37 -16.44 -35.93
CA ASP A 280 -14.47 -15.93 -34.58
C ASP A 280 -13.43 -14.82 -34.29
N GLY A 281 -13.43 -14.25 -33.09
CA GLY A 281 -12.49 -13.21 -32.67
C GLY A 281 -11.02 -13.62 -32.69
N ASP A 282 -10.70 -14.92 -32.77
CA ASP A 282 -9.34 -15.49 -32.87
C ASP A 282 -8.99 -15.91 -34.30
N GLY A 283 -9.86 -15.59 -35.26
CA GLY A 283 -9.67 -15.89 -36.68
C GLY A 283 -9.99 -17.35 -37.07
N ARG A 284 -10.56 -18.15 -36.17
CA ARG A 284 -10.92 -19.55 -36.48
C ARG A 284 -12.21 -19.63 -37.31
N PRO A 285 -12.29 -20.57 -38.25
CA PRO A 285 -13.48 -20.70 -39.12
C PRO A 285 -14.71 -21.10 -38.32
N LEU A 286 -15.86 -20.50 -38.66
CA LEU A 286 -17.19 -20.85 -38.15
C LEU A 286 -18.02 -21.51 -39.24
N LEU A 287 -18.85 -22.47 -38.83
CA LEU A 287 -19.90 -23.04 -39.67
C LEU A 287 -21.10 -22.10 -39.71
N TYR A 288 -21.44 -21.56 -40.88
CA TYR A 288 -22.66 -20.78 -41.09
C TYR A 288 -23.68 -21.57 -41.91
N VAL A 289 -24.86 -21.80 -41.36
CA VAL A 289 -25.88 -22.66 -41.93
C VAL A 289 -27.02 -21.85 -42.56
N PHE A 290 -27.29 -22.05 -43.86
CA PHE A 290 -28.37 -21.41 -44.59
C PHE A 290 -29.42 -22.39 -45.16
N SER A 291 -29.37 -23.64 -44.71
CA SER A 291 -30.39 -24.66 -45.06
C SER A 291 -31.33 -24.90 -43.87
N SER A 292 -32.64 -24.81 -44.13
CA SER A 292 -33.67 -25.09 -43.11
C SER A 292 -33.74 -26.54 -42.66
N ASN A 293 -33.16 -27.47 -43.44
CA ASN A 293 -33.22 -28.92 -43.18
C ASN A 293 -31.88 -29.48 -42.69
N ALA A 294 -31.04 -28.65 -42.01
CA ALA A 294 -29.71 -29.02 -41.56
C ALA A 294 -29.68 -29.41 -40.07
N SER A 295 -30.73 -30.03 -39.53
CA SER A 295 -30.78 -30.47 -38.13
C SER A 295 -29.52 -31.25 -37.71
N PRO A 296 -28.95 -31.00 -36.52
CA PRO A 296 -29.49 -30.22 -35.40
C PRO A 296 -29.23 -28.72 -35.50
N PHE A 297 -28.59 -28.20 -36.55
CA PHE A 297 -28.25 -26.81 -36.77
C PHE A 297 -29.45 -26.00 -37.25
N LYS A 298 -29.53 -24.75 -36.83
CA LYS A 298 -30.61 -23.81 -37.18
C LYS A 298 -30.23 -22.92 -38.35
N LEU A 299 -31.21 -22.55 -39.15
CA LEU A 299 -31.09 -21.65 -40.26
C LEU A 299 -30.59 -20.27 -39.79
N GLY A 300 -29.56 -19.72 -40.45
CA GLY A 300 -29.04 -18.37 -40.17
C GLY A 300 -28.09 -18.27 -38.96
N GLU A 301 -27.76 -19.40 -38.33
CA GLU A 301 -26.89 -19.40 -37.16
C GLU A 301 -25.45 -19.85 -37.48
N CYS A 302 -24.50 -19.38 -36.61
CA CYS A 302 -23.07 -19.74 -36.67
C CYS A 302 -22.71 -20.68 -35.54
N TYR A 303 -21.80 -21.62 -35.83
CA TYR A 303 -21.34 -22.62 -34.85
C TYR A 303 -19.81 -22.75 -34.90
N ASP A 304 -19.17 -22.76 -33.74
CA ASP A 304 -17.78 -23.18 -33.57
C ASP A 304 -17.65 -24.70 -33.43
N ALA A 305 -16.42 -25.20 -33.35
CA ALA A 305 -16.17 -26.63 -33.22
C ALA A 305 -16.82 -27.24 -31.96
N PHE A 306 -16.77 -26.53 -30.84
CA PHE A 306 -17.35 -27.02 -29.59
C PHE A 306 -18.88 -27.03 -29.63
N ALA A 307 -19.50 -26.04 -30.26
CA ALA A 307 -20.95 -26.03 -30.46
C ALA A 307 -21.42 -27.17 -31.40
N VAL A 308 -20.68 -27.45 -32.46
CA VAL A 308 -20.93 -28.62 -33.34
C VAL A 308 -20.81 -29.90 -32.53
N PHE A 309 -19.74 -30.07 -31.75
CA PHE A 309 -19.55 -31.24 -30.89
C PHE A 309 -20.69 -31.42 -29.88
N ALA A 310 -21.08 -30.34 -29.19
CA ALA A 310 -22.15 -30.35 -28.21
C ALA A 310 -23.50 -30.71 -28.84
N LEU A 311 -23.84 -30.13 -29.98
CA LEU A 311 -25.11 -30.37 -30.66
C LEU A 311 -25.23 -31.80 -31.24
N THR A 312 -24.13 -32.33 -31.79
CA THR A 312 -24.17 -33.58 -32.54
C THR A 312 -23.87 -34.83 -31.69
N GLN A 313 -22.92 -34.74 -30.76
CA GLN A 313 -22.49 -35.87 -29.94
C GLN A 313 -23.12 -35.86 -28.52
N HIS A 314 -23.58 -34.70 -28.06
CA HIS A 314 -24.17 -34.54 -26.73
C HIS A 314 -25.62 -34.00 -26.76
N HIS A 315 -26.27 -34.02 -27.92
CA HIS A 315 -27.70 -33.61 -28.08
C HIS A 315 -28.02 -32.22 -27.53
N GLY A 316 -27.05 -31.28 -27.59
CA GLY A 316 -27.17 -29.91 -27.09
C GLY A 316 -26.95 -29.76 -25.58
N ASP A 317 -26.47 -30.79 -24.87
CA ASP A 317 -26.07 -30.72 -23.46
C ASP A 317 -24.63 -30.20 -23.37
N TYR A 318 -24.46 -28.86 -23.34
CA TYR A 318 -23.18 -28.19 -23.24
C TYR A 318 -22.37 -28.53 -21.98
N PRO A 319 -22.96 -28.70 -20.78
CA PRO A 319 -22.28 -29.21 -19.61
C PRO A 319 -21.63 -30.59 -19.79
N LYS A 320 -22.34 -31.53 -20.39
CA LYS A 320 -21.80 -32.88 -20.70
C LYS A 320 -20.70 -32.78 -21.75
N ALA A 321 -20.91 -31.99 -22.80
CA ALA A 321 -19.89 -31.74 -23.83
C ALA A 321 -18.61 -31.14 -23.21
N ALA A 322 -18.73 -30.19 -22.27
CA ALA A 322 -17.60 -29.62 -21.56
C ALA A 322 -16.86 -30.65 -20.69
N THR A 323 -17.58 -31.56 -20.04
CA THR A 323 -16.99 -32.67 -19.28
C THR A 323 -16.22 -33.63 -20.19
N ALA A 324 -16.79 -33.98 -21.36
CA ALA A 324 -16.12 -34.80 -22.36
C ALA A 324 -14.88 -34.11 -22.94
N ALA A 325 -14.95 -32.82 -23.29
CA ALA A 325 -13.84 -32.02 -23.76
C ALA A 325 -12.70 -31.90 -22.69
N ARG A 326 -13.06 -31.79 -21.41
CA ARG A 326 -12.10 -31.81 -20.30
C ARG A 326 -11.33 -33.14 -20.22
N ALA A 327 -12.01 -34.25 -20.45
CA ALA A 327 -11.37 -35.56 -20.45
C ALA A 327 -10.42 -35.74 -21.66
N LEU A 328 -10.78 -35.21 -22.84
CA LEU A 328 -9.96 -35.27 -24.04
C LEU A 328 -8.68 -34.45 -23.95
N TYR A 329 -8.73 -33.31 -23.27
CA TYR A 329 -7.64 -32.34 -23.18
C TYR A 329 -7.15 -32.09 -21.73
N ALA A 330 -7.24 -33.13 -20.87
CA ALA A 330 -6.93 -33.02 -19.45
C ALA A 330 -5.51 -32.47 -19.19
N VAL A 331 -4.50 -32.98 -19.89
CA VAL A 331 -3.09 -32.58 -19.72
C VAL A 331 -2.87 -31.10 -20.11
N GLU A 332 -3.48 -30.66 -21.20
CA GLU A 332 -3.37 -29.28 -21.67
C GLU A 332 -4.08 -28.31 -20.73
N LEU A 333 -5.25 -28.67 -20.21
CA LEU A 333 -5.97 -27.90 -19.24
C LEU A 333 -5.23 -27.79 -17.90
N GLU A 334 -4.63 -28.90 -17.42
CA GLU A 334 -3.79 -28.89 -16.20
C GLU A 334 -2.52 -28.04 -16.38
N GLN A 335 -1.87 -28.12 -17.55
CA GLN A 335 -0.70 -27.27 -17.86
C GLN A 335 -1.08 -25.79 -17.95
N ALA A 336 -2.18 -25.45 -18.61
CA ALA A 336 -2.68 -24.10 -18.71
C ALA A 336 -3.09 -23.53 -17.33
N GLN A 337 -3.71 -24.36 -16.49
CA GLN A 337 -4.06 -24.01 -15.13
C GLN A 337 -2.82 -23.77 -14.27
N SER A 338 -1.82 -24.65 -14.37
CA SER A 338 -0.55 -24.50 -13.65
C SER A 338 0.23 -23.27 -14.10
N ALA A 339 0.32 -23.01 -15.41
CA ALA A 339 0.97 -21.83 -15.97
C ALA A 339 0.24 -20.55 -15.56
N HIS A 340 -1.09 -20.56 -15.53
CA HIS A 340 -1.89 -19.43 -15.10
C HIS A 340 -1.71 -19.12 -13.61
N VAL A 341 -1.72 -20.16 -12.75
CA VAL A 341 -1.43 -20.03 -11.31
C VAL A 341 -0.01 -19.49 -11.10
N GLN A 342 0.99 -19.94 -11.87
CA GLN A 342 2.36 -19.41 -11.79
C GLN A 342 2.45 -17.95 -12.24
N ALA A 343 1.80 -17.57 -13.34
CA ALA A 343 1.77 -16.18 -13.82
C ALA A 343 1.09 -15.25 -12.82
N GLN A 344 -0.07 -15.65 -12.28
CA GLN A 344 -0.75 -14.88 -11.24
C GLN A 344 0.04 -14.80 -9.94
N THR A 345 0.71 -15.87 -9.54
CA THR A 345 1.60 -15.86 -8.37
C THR A 345 2.75 -14.88 -8.57
N SER A 346 3.29 -14.77 -9.79
CA SER A 346 4.32 -13.78 -10.13
C SER A 346 3.77 -12.36 -10.14
N ASP A 347 2.59 -12.12 -10.68
CA ASP A 347 1.93 -10.82 -10.71
C ASP A 347 1.49 -10.40 -9.30
N LEU A 348 0.99 -11.33 -8.49
CA LEU A 348 0.69 -11.10 -7.08
C LEU A 348 1.95 -10.83 -6.26
N GLN A 349 3.07 -11.51 -6.53
CA GLN A 349 4.36 -11.18 -5.93
C GLN A 349 4.84 -9.79 -6.33
N LEU A 350 4.61 -9.34 -7.57
CA LEU A 350 4.90 -7.99 -8.04
C LEU A 350 3.97 -6.94 -7.40
N LEU A 351 2.71 -7.25 -7.17
CA LEU A 351 1.74 -6.38 -6.49
C LEU A 351 1.97 -6.34 -4.97
N CYS A 352 2.31 -7.47 -4.36
CA CYS A 352 2.70 -7.56 -2.94
C CYS A 352 4.07 -6.93 -2.67
N ASN A 353 4.94 -6.83 -3.69
CA ASN A 353 6.23 -6.13 -3.63
C ASN A 353 6.12 -4.61 -3.87
N ARG A 354 4.94 -4.01 -3.91
CA ARG A 354 4.79 -2.57 -3.70
C ARG A 354 5.08 -2.26 -2.23
N ASP A 355 6.34 -2.48 -1.85
CA ASP A 355 6.87 -2.04 -0.58
C ASP A 355 6.58 -0.55 -0.43
N VAL A 356 5.98 -0.16 0.67
CA VAL A 356 5.93 1.24 1.08
C VAL A 356 7.36 1.76 0.96
N PRO A 357 7.63 2.83 0.17
CA PRO A 357 8.99 3.23 -0.16
C PRO A 357 9.76 3.56 1.12
N TYR A 358 11.01 3.10 1.21
CA TYR A 358 11.87 3.41 2.35
C TYR A 358 12.14 4.91 2.41
N LYS A 359 11.99 5.49 3.61
CA LYS A 359 12.46 6.85 3.91
C LYS A 359 13.82 6.76 4.58
N PRO A 360 14.86 7.46 4.10
CA PRO A 360 16.16 7.48 4.76
C PRO A 360 16.05 7.84 6.24
N PHE A 361 16.93 7.25 7.05
CA PHE A 361 17.03 7.59 8.47
C PHE A 361 17.30 9.09 8.63
N PRO A 362 16.55 9.84 9.48
CA PRO A 362 16.68 11.28 9.63
C PRO A 362 17.95 11.65 10.44
N ILE A 363 19.09 11.49 9.82
CA ILE A 363 20.40 11.65 10.44
C ILE A 363 20.64 13.08 10.94
N ASP A 364 19.96 14.07 10.33
CA ASP A 364 20.05 15.48 10.71
C ASP A 364 19.43 15.79 12.09
N CYS A 365 18.62 14.86 12.61
CA CYS A 365 18.12 14.94 13.98
C CYS A 365 19.18 14.64 15.04
N LEU A 366 20.29 13.99 14.66
CA LEU A 366 21.35 13.61 15.59
C LEU A 366 22.29 14.79 15.88
N PRO A 367 22.80 14.92 17.12
CA PRO A 367 23.89 15.85 17.44
C PRO A 367 25.13 15.60 16.59
N ASP A 368 25.90 16.66 16.27
CA ASP A 368 26.95 16.62 15.24
C ASP A 368 27.98 15.50 15.42
N THR A 369 28.49 15.26 16.63
CA THR A 369 29.42 14.14 16.89
C THR A 369 28.80 12.80 16.59
N VAL A 370 27.53 12.60 16.96
CA VAL A 370 26.80 11.34 16.72
C VAL A 370 26.49 11.19 15.23
N LYS A 371 26.06 12.28 14.58
CA LYS A 371 25.82 12.35 13.14
C LYS A 371 27.06 11.98 12.34
N ALA A 372 28.20 12.60 12.66
CA ALA A 372 29.48 12.30 12.01
C ALA A 372 29.87 10.83 12.22
N TYR A 373 29.75 10.31 13.43
CA TYR A 373 30.03 8.91 13.74
C TYR A 373 29.17 7.94 12.91
N VAL A 374 27.86 8.14 12.89
CA VAL A 374 26.92 7.29 12.12
C VAL A 374 27.24 7.35 10.63
N SER A 375 27.45 8.56 10.07
CA SER A 375 27.75 8.74 8.64
C SER A 375 29.06 8.08 8.23
N GLU A 376 30.13 8.29 9.01
CA GLU A 376 31.47 7.76 8.68
C GLU A 376 31.48 6.22 8.75
N TYR A 377 30.90 5.62 9.79
CA TYR A 377 30.82 4.17 9.91
C TYR A 377 29.93 3.55 8.81
N ALA A 378 28.78 4.14 8.54
CA ALA A 378 27.91 3.64 7.46
C ALA A 378 28.61 3.70 6.09
N ALA A 379 29.32 4.80 5.82
CA ALA A 379 30.09 4.98 4.58
C ALA A 379 31.30 4.04 4.50
N ALA A 380 32.03 3.82 5.60
CA ALA A 380 33.18 2.90 5.63
C ALA A 380 32.76 1.43 5.45
N ILE A 381 31.61 1.04 5.99
CA ILE A 381 31.07 -0.32 5.82
C ILE A 381 30.32 -0.48 4.48
N GLY A 382 29.82 0.63 3.88
CA GLY A 382 29.02 0.60 2.65
C GLY A 382 27.55 0.21 2.89
N ILE A 383 26.95 0.68 4.00
CA ILE A 383 25.60 0.34 4.42
C ILE A 383 24.74 1.61 4.60
N ASP A 384 23.42 1.44 4.72
CA ASP A 384 22.52 2.53 5.05
C ASP A 384 22.77 3.05 6.48
N ASN A 385 22.64 4.36 6.68
CA ASN A 385 22.83 5.03 7.96
C ASN A 385 21.99 4.44 9.10
N ALA A 386 20.81 3.90 8.80
CA ALA A 386 19.92 3.33 9.79
C ALA A 386 20.50 2.08 10.47
N PHE A 387 21.43 1.32 9.82
CA PHE A 387 22.10 0.18 10.46
C PHE A 387 23.00 0.57 11.61
N VAL A 388 23.49 1.80 11.66
CA VAL A 388 24.25 2.37 12.77
C VAL A 388 23.37 3.32 13.60
N GLY A 389 22.53 4.13 12.95
CA GLY A 389 21.71 5.17 13.55
C GLY A 389 20.60 4.64 14.46
N VAL A 390 19.98 3.53 14.12
CA VAL A 390 18.94 2.93 14.98
C VAL A 390 19.53 2.36 16.27
N PRO A 391 20.56 1.49 16.26
CA PRO A 391 21.13 0.95 17.48
C PRO A 391 21.92 1.97 18.32
N ILE A 392 22.41 3.07 17.76
CA ILE A 392 23.12 4.10 18.56
C ILE A 392 22.19 4.82 19.55
N LEU A 393 20.88 4.93 19.25
CA LEU A 393 19.92 5.59 20.13
C LEU A 393 19.78 4.89 21.49
N PRO A 394 19.53 3.56 21.58
CA PRO A 394 19.59 2.85 22.85
C PRO A 394 20.97 2.87 23.52
N VAL A 395 22.07 2.94 22.77
CA VAL A 395 23.43 3.08 23.31
C VAL A 395 23.58 4.40 24.08
N LEU A 396 23.14 5.51 23.50
CA LEU A 396 23.12 6.83 24.15
C LEU A 396 22.17 6.83 25.35
N ALA A 397 20.97 6.23 25.19
CA ALA A 397 20.00 6.10 26.26
C ALA A 397 20.59 5.36 27.48
N ALA A 398 21.28 4.23 27.24
CA ALA A 398 21.92 3.45 28.28
C ALA A 398 23.10 4.20 28.94
N ALA A 399 23.87 4.97 28.18
CA ALA A 399 24.95 5.79 28.72
C ALA A 399 24.42 6.87 29.68
N ILE A 400 23.28 7.49 29.37
CA ILE A 400 22.57 8.41 30.28
C ILE A 400 22.00 7.63 31.47
N GLY A 401 21.33 6.51 31.16
CA GLY A 401 20.70 5.62 32.13
C GLY A 401 19.73 6.32 33.06
N GLY A 402 19.64 5.85 34.28
CA GLY A 402 18.77 6.41 35.32
C GLY A 402 19.21 7.77 35.89
N SER A 403 20.17 8.46 35.25
CA SER A 403 20.65 9.74 35.74
C SER A 403 19.76 10.95 35.32
N ARG A 404 18.97 10.81 34.28
CA ARG A 404 18.08 11.87 33.74
C ARG A 404 16.73 11.32 33.35
N SER A 405 15.69 12.16 33.58
CA SER A 405 14.33 12.00 33.06
C SER A 405 13.83 13.33 32.51
N ILE A 406 12.92 13.32 31.56
CA ILE A 406 12.22 14.52 31.09
C ILE A 406 10.88 14.66 31.81
N GLY A 407 10.63 15.84 32.37
CA GLY A 407 9.36 16.20 33.02
C GLY A 407 8.42 16.88 32.05
N LEU A 408 7.35 16.20 31.66
CA LEU A 408 6.31 16.71 30.75
C LEU A 408 5.19 17.43 31.52
N LYS A 409 4.84 16.91 32.68
CA LYS A 409 3.89 17.46 33.68
C LYS A 409 4.42 17.12 35.07
N LYS A 410 3.87 17.73 36.12
CA LYS A 410 4.22 17.40 37.52
C LYS A 410 4.05 15.91 37.84
N SER A 411 3.11 15.25 37.17
CA SER A 411 2.78 13.84 37.36
C SER A 411 3.17 12.96 36.19
N TRP A 412 3.95 13.46 35.24
CA TRP A 412 4.35 12.67 34.05
C TRP A 412 5.79 12.93 33.71
N GLU A 413 6.60 11.92 33.92
CA GLU A 413 8.01 11.89 33.60
C GLU A 413 8.30 10.72 32.65
N GLU A 414 9.27 10.88 31.75
CA GLU A 414 9.74 9.84 30.87
C GLU A 414 11.23 9.56 31.09
N PRO A 415 11.65 8.30 31.24
CA PRO A 415 13.04 7.91 31.48
C PRO A 415 13.85 7.89 30.19
N SER A 416 15.20 7.88 30.34
CA SER A 416 16.12 7.61 29.23
C SER A 416 16.22 6.12 28.92
N ILE A 417 15.15 5.52 28.43
CA ILE A 417 15.07 4.09 28.07
C ILE A 417 14.52 3.94 26.66
N LEU A 418 15.26 3.26 25.80
CA LEU A 418 14.83 2.94 24.44
C LEU A 418 15.10 1.45 24.13
N TRP A 419 14.17 0.84 23.43
CA TRP A 419 14.31 -0.50 22.84
C TRP A 419 14.23 -0.38 21.34
N ALA A 420 15.29 -0.74 20.62
CA ALA A 420 15.33 -0.61 19.17
C ALA A 420 15.99 -1.82 18.50
N VAL A 421 15.41 -2.26 17.38
CA VAL A 421 15.85 -3.44 16.64
C VAL A 421 15.99 -3.10 15.16
N THR A 422 17.12 -3.47 14.59
CA THR A 422 17.37 -3.33 13.16
C THR A 422 17.06 -4.64 12.44
N ILE A 423 16.16 -4.60 11.47
CA ILE A 423 15.71 -5.75 10.69
C ILE A 423 16.47 -5.74 9.36
N GLY A 424 17.22 -6.80 9.07
CA GLY A 424 17.99 -6.90 7.83
C GLY A 424 18.15 -8.33 7.35
N ASN A 425 18.27 -8.52 6.04
CA ASN A 425 18.53 -9.82 5.44
C ASN A 425 19.93 -10.34 5.83
N VAL A 426 20.19 -11.60 5.55
CA VAL A 426 21.56 -12.15 5.66
C VAL A 426 22.47 -11.34 4.75
N SER A 427 23.68 -11.01 5.23
CA SER A 427 24.70 -10.23 4.50
C SER A 427 24.30 -8.77 4.15
N SER A 428 23.28 -8.20 4.80
CA SER A 428 22.89 -6.78 4.62
C SER A 428 23.78 -5.77 5.37
N GLY A 429 24.83 -6.22 6.08
CA GLY A 429 25.69 -5.36 6.89
C GLY A 429 25.11 -5.02 8.28
N LYS A 430 24.03 -5.67 8.71
CA LYS A 430 23.39 -5.41 10.02
C LYS A 430 24.35 -5.63 11.20
N THR A 431 25.08 -6.75 11.24
CA THR A 431 26.04 -7.04 12.33
C THR A 431 27.19 -6.04 12.37
N PRO A 432 27.89 -5.70 11.27
CA PRO A 432 28.91 -4.63 11.30
C PRO A 432 28.38 -3.28 11.78
N GLY A 433 27.18 -2.88 11.33
CA GLY A 433 26.54 -1.63 11.79
C GLY A 433 26.19 -1.66 13.28
N PHE A 434 25.68 -2.76 13.78
CA PHE A 434 25.38 -2.98 15.20
C PHE A 434 26.64 -2.97 16.07
N GLU A 435 27.74 -3.63 15.62
CA GLU A 435 29.03 -3.59 16.30
C GLU A 435 29.60 -2.17 16.36
N ALA A 436 29.51 -1.42 15.27
CA ALA A 436 29.91 -0.01 15.24
C ALA A 436 29.10 0.82 16.27
N ALA A 437 27.78 0.66 16.30
CA ALA A 437 26.94 1.41 17.23
C ALA A 437 27.24 1.15 18.71
N LYS A 438 27.49 -0.08 19.12
CA LYS A 438 27.77 -0.42 20.53
C LYS A 438 29.22 -0.17 20.96
N ARG A 439 30.15 0.03 20.03
CA ARG A 439 31.60 0.18 20.28
C ARG A 439 31.96 1.20 21.39
N PRO A 440 31.32 2.38 21.50
CA PRO A 440 31.62 3.33 22.56
C PRO A 440 31.38 2.76 23.97
N LEU A 441 30.28 2.00 24.16
CA LEU A 441 30.01 1.33 25.46
C LEU A 441 30.88 0.11 25.68
N VAL A 442 31.27 -0.63 24.64
CA VAL A 442 32.25 -1.71 24.73
C VAL A 442 33.60 -1.18 25.25
N GLN A 443 34.03 -0.02 24.81
CA GLN A 443 35.26 0.60 25.29
C GLN A 443 35.15 1.02 26.79
N ILE A 444 33.96 1.47 27.21
CA ILE A 444 33.70 1.78 28.64
C ILE A 444 33.75 0.46 29.45
N GLU A 445 33.04 -0.59 29.02
CA GLU A 445 33.05 -1.91 29.68
C GLU A 445 34.46 -2.48 29.84
N ASN A 446 35.30 -2.40 28.79
CA ASN A 446 36.68 -2.86 28.83
C ASN A 446 37.51 -2.10 29.90
N ARG A 447 37.29 -0.78 30.02
CA ARG A 447 37.97 0.02 31.07
C ARG A 447 37.48 -0.34 32.46
N LEU A 448 36.16 -0.55 32.64
CA LEU A 448 35.59 -1.00 33.93
C LEU A 448 36.10 -2.39 34.30
N HIS A 449 36.20 -3.28 33.31
CA HIS A 449 36.73 -4.62 33.50
C HIS A 449 38.21 -4.57 33.94
N ALA A 450 39.06 -3.75 33.27
CA ALA A 450 40.46 -3.58 33.65
C ALA A 450 40.58 -3.03 35.08
N ALA A 451 39.76 -2.04 35.44
CA ALA A 451 39.72 -1.46 36.77
C ALA A 451 39.30 -2.47 37.84
N ARG A 452 38.30 -3.31 37.55
CA ARG A 452 37.87 -4.42 38.43
C ARG A 452 38.99 -5.43 38.65
N LYS A 453 39.65 -5.86 37.59
CA LYS A 453 40.78 -6.80 37.66
C LYS A 453 41.92 -6.26 38.51
N HIS A 454 42.28 -4.98 38.32
CA HIS A 454 43.29 -4.33 39.14
C HIS A 454 42.89 -4.28 40.64
N LYS A 455 41.63 -3.93 40.93
CA LYS A 455 41.09 -3.84 42.28
C LYS A 455 40.98 -5.23 42.97
N ALA A 456 40.61 -6.25 42.19
CA ALA A 456 40.62 -7.64 42.68
C ALA A 456 42.04 -8.07 43.08
N GLY A 457 43.08 -7.81 42.28
CA GLY A 457 44.46 -8.08 42.61
C GLY A 457 44.95 -7.35 43.88
N LEU A 458 44.55 -6.06 44.05
CA LEU A 458 44.85 -5.33 45.32
C LEU A 458 44.12 -5.97 46.52
N ASN A 459 42.87 -6.38 46.36
CA ASN A 459 42.14 -7.06 47.44
C ASN A 459 42.77 -8.42 47.83
N GLU A 460 43.23 -9.20 46.85
CA GLU A 460 44.00 -10.44 47.11
C GLU A 460 45.28 -10.16 47.88
N GLN A 461 46.04 -9.16 47.51
CA GLN A 461 47.20 -8.72 48.24
C GLN A 461 46.87 -8.28 49.68
N LEU A 462 45.83 -7.49 49.88
CA LEU A 462 45.37 -7.06 51.20
C LEU A 462 44.90 -8.25 52.06
N MET A 463 44.24 -9.22 51.44
CA MET A 463 43.85 -10.47 52.16
C MET A 463 45.07 -11.32 52.52
N ALA A 464 46.03 -11.47 51.62
CA ALA A 464 47.28 -12.19 51.90
C ALA A 464 48.06 -11.54 53.03
N ASN A 465 48.18 -10.23 53.02
CA ASN A 465 48.83 -9.45 54.09
C ASN A 465 48.08 -9.56 55.43
N TYR A 466 46.74 -9.57 55.41
CA TYR A 466 45.90 -9.79 56.59
C TYR A 466 46.09 -11.22 57.19
N GLU A 467 46.06 -12.25 56.33
CA GLU A 467 46.28 -13.62 56.77
C GLU A 467 47.71 -13.86 57.31
N GLN A 468 48.72 -13.23 56.70
CA GLN A 468 50.10 -13.26 57.18
C GLN A 468 50.23 -12.57 58.58
N ALA A 469 49.75 -11.34 58.74
CA ALA A 469 49.75 -10.61 59.99
C ALA A 469 48.98 -11.35 61.11
N LYS A 470 47.89 -12.03 60.73
CA LYS A 470 47.14 -12.87 61.67
C LYS A 470 47.95 -14.10 62.09
N ALA A 471 48.69 -14.71 61.17
CA ALA A 471 49.60 -15.84 61.48
C ALA A 471 50.75 -15.44 62.40
N GLU A 472 51.21 -14.17 62.24
CA GLU A 472 52.28 -13.57 63.08
C GLU A 472 51.80 -13.10 64.47
N GLY A 473 50.51 -13.31 64.80
CA GLY A 473 49.94 -13.02 66.08
C GLY A 473 49.50 -11.57 66.34
N ALA A 474 49.42 -10.76 65.36
CA ALA A 474 48.95 -9.36 65.44
C ALA A 474 47.50 -9.30 65.94
N LYS A 475 47.25 -8.52 67.00
CA LYS A 475 45.91 -8.32 67.57
C LYS A 475 45.26 -7.05 67.04
N GLY A 476 43.91 -7.09 66.94
CA GLY A 476 43.14 -5.92 66.45
C GLY A 476 43.02 -5.76 64.95
N LEU A 477 43.39 -6.76 64.16
CA LEU A 477 43.25 -6.74 62.69
C LEU A 477 41.80 -6.70 62.25
N VAL A 478 41.48 -5.76 61.35
CA VAL A 478 40.18 -5.68 60.70
C VAL A 478 40.28 -6.43 59.38
N LYS A 479 39.45 -7.46 59.18
CA LYS A 479 39.41 -8.21 57.95
C LYS A 479 38.98 -7.31 56.79
N PRO A 480 39.78 -7.23 55.71
CA PRO A 480 39.38 -6.46 54.52
C PRO A 480 38.01 -6.90 54.00
N LYS A 481 37.10 -5.93 53.84
CA LYS A 481 35.77 -6.19 53.22
C LYS A 481 35.94 -6.37 51.70
N GLN A 482 35.73 -7.56 51.19
CA GLN A 482 35.64 -7.78 49.77
C GLN A 482 34.28 -7.28 49.28
N LYS A 483 34.27 -6.14 48.60
CA LYS A 483 33.11 -5.66 47.87
C LYS A 483 33.28 -6.05 46.40
N GLU A 484 32.58 -7.07 45.93
CA GLU A 484 32.47 -7.34 44.51
C GLU A 484 31.79 -6.15 43.84
N LEU A 485 32.50 -5.50 42.91
CA LEU A 485 31.93 -4.42 42.08
C LEU A 485 31.28 -5.06 40.88
N LYS A 486 29.97 -4.86 40.74
CA LYS A 486 29.18 -5.28 39.59
C LYS A 486 28.95 -4.09 38.62
N ASP A 487 30.03 -3.38 38.29
CA ASP A 487 30.02 -2.24 37.39
C ASP A 487 29.85 -2.66 35.91
N GLN A 488 28.96 -3.61 35.63
CA GLN A 488 28.68 -4.11 34.29
C GLN A 488 27.72 -3.16 33.58
N VAL A 489 28.02 -2.80 32.30
CA VAL A 489 27.22 -1.90 31.46
C VAL A 489 26.55 -2.69 30.32
N LEU A 490 27.28 -3.66 29.75
CA LEU A 490 26.81 -4.47 28.62
C LEU A 490 26.30 -5.82 29.07
N LEU A 491 25.14 -6.17 28.57
CA LEU A 491 24.47 -7.44 28.76
C LEU A 491 24.20 -8.06 27.37
N ASN A 492 24.53 -9.33 27.18
CA ASN A 492 24.30 -10.03 25.92
C ASN A 492 23.24 -11.12 26.05
N ASP A 493 23.33 -11.91 27.13
CA ASP A 493 22.40 -12.96 27.45
C ASP A 493 22.21 -12.95 28.96
N ILE A 494 21.00 -12.70 29.45
CA ILE A 494 20.72 -12.57 30.85
C ILE A 494 19.28 -12.93 31.18
N THR A 495 19.09 -13.78 32.17
CA THR A 495 17.77 -14.04 32.74
C THR A 495 17.36 -12.91 33.68
N MET A 496 16.07 -12.70 33.88
CA MET A 496 15.56 -11.67 34.78
C MET A 496 16.11 -11.82 36.23
N GLU A 497 16.35 -13.03 36.65
CA GLU A 497 16.96 -13.32 37.98
C GLU A 497 18.42 -12.91 38.12
N ALA A 498 19.19 -13.02 37.02
CA ALA A 498 20.57 -12.58 36.98
C ALA A 498 20.67 -11.05 36.75
N LEU A 499 19.71 -10.48 36.08
CA LEU A 499 19.61 -9.03 35.79
C LEU A 499 19.34 -8.21 37.06
N ALA A 500 18.42 -8.66 37.92
CA ALA A 500 18.02 -7.88 39.09
C ALA A 500 19.18 -7.47 40.00
N PRO A 501 20.17 -8.33 40.38
CA PRO A 501 21.32 -7.90 41.14
C PRO A 501 22.22 -6.90 40.45
N VAL A 502 22.33 -6.98 39.11
CA VAL A 502 23.12 -6.03 38.29
C VAL A 502 22.42 -4.68 38.24
N ALA A 503 21.09 -4.69 38.00
CA ALA A 503 20.29 -3.48 37.94
C ALA A 503 20.16 -2.75 39.29
N ALA A 504 20.27 -3.48 40.41
CA ALA A 504 20.29 -2.87 41.74
C ALA A 504 21.57 -2.06 42.01
N GLU A 505 22.68 -2.38 41.33
CA GLU A 505 23.97 -1.71 41.53
C GLU A 505 24.29 -0.70 40.41
N ASN A 506 23.71 -0.86 39.17
CA ASN A 506 23.96 -0.01 38.05
C ASN A 506 22.65 0.32 37.29
N SER A 507 22.36 1.61 37.16
CA SER A 507 21.21 2.12 36.39
C SER A 507 21.55 2.50 34.96
N LYS A 508 22.71 2.04 34.43
CA LYS A 508 23.20 2.35 33.08
C LYS A 508 23.50 1.08 32.32
N LEU A 509 22.42 0.38 31.92
CA LEU A 509 22.50 -0.93 31.33
C LEU A 509 22.03 -0.93 29.89
N LEU A 510 22.81 -1.59 29.02
CA LEU A 510 22.46 -1.93 27.65
C LEU A 510 22.41 -3.43 27.47
N LEU A 511 21.24 -3.97 27.17
CA LEU A 511 21.12 -5.33 26.62
C LEU A 511 21.33 -5.25 25.11
N ALA A 512 22.45 -5.81 24.63
CA ALA A 512 22.85 -5.77 23.23
C ALA A 512 22.90 -7.17 22.64
N VAL A 513 21.92 -7.53 21.81
CA VAL A 513 21.72 -8.90 21.30
C VAL A 513 21.73 -8.92 19.78
N ASP A 514 22.73 -9.54 19.16
CA ASP A 514 22.81 -9.61 17.70
C ASP A 514 21.65 -10.46 17.11
N GLU A 515 21.22 -11.54 17.78
CA GLU A 515 20.02 -12.31 17.40
C GLU A 515 18.88 -12.07 18.39
N PHE A 516 18.14 -10.99 18.18
CA PHE A 516 17.07 -10.53 19.06
C PHE A 516 15.96 -11.56 19.30
N ALA A 517 15.73 -12.45 18.34
CA ALA A 517 14.76 -13.53 18.47
C ALA A 517 15.05 -14.49 19.64
N GLY A 518 16.33 -14.74 19.94
CA GLY A 518 16.74 -15.56 21.07
C GLY A 518 16.27 -14.94 22.40
N PHE A 519 16.48 -13.64 22.56
CA PHE A 519 16.04 -12.89 23.73
C PHE A 519 14.52 -12.95 23.94
N ILE A 520 13.74 -12.72 22.89
CA ILE A 520 12.27 -12.79 22.99
C ILE A 520 11.78 -14.20 23.37
N LYS A 521 12.36 -15.23 22.75
CA LYS A 521 11.99 -16.62 23.07
C LYS A 521 12.31 -17.00 24.51
N GLN A 522 13.38 -16.47 25.09
CA GLN A 522 13.72 -16.71 26.50
C GLN A 522 12.73 -16.10 27.49
N MET A 523 12.08 -14.97 27.14
CA MET A 523 11.08 -14.34 28.00
C MET A 523 9.91 -15.26 28.36
N ASP A 524 9.55 -16.21 27.47
CA ASP A 524 8.39 -17.09 27.66
C ASP A 524 8.75 -18.49 28.22
N GLN A 525 10.02 -18.93 28.10
CA GLN A 525 10.40 -20.32 28.37
C GLN A 525 10.43 -20.70 29.86
N TYR A 526 10.75 -19.76 30.75
CA TYR A 526 11.08 -20.12 32.14
C TYR A 526 9.96 -19.93 33.16
N ARG A 527 8.90 -19.13 32.92
CA ARG A 527 7.88 -18.83 33.96
C ARG A 527 6.48 -18.51 33.46
N GLN A 528 5.99 -19.10 32.41
CA GLN A 528 4.59 -18.89 31.94
C GLN A 528 4.15 -17.40 31.95
N GLY A 529 4.89 -16.52 31.30
CA GLY A 529 4.51 -15.13 31.09
C GLY A 529 4.93 -14.09 32.14
N ARG A 530 5.43 -14.46 33.29
CA ARG A 530 5.84 -13.51 34.35
C ARG A 530 7.09 -12.71 34.05
N ASP A 531 7.98 -13.21 33.19
CA ASP A 531 9.19 -12.48 32.85
C ASP A 531 8.85 -11.34 31.85
N THR A 532 7.85 -11.51 31.00
CA THR A 532 7.33 -10.46 30.12
C THR A 532 6.82 -9.25 30.91
N GLU A 533 6.08 -9.45 32.00
CA GLU A 533 5.58 -8.37 32.87
C GLU A 533 6.73 -7.56 33.50
N ASN A 534 7.78 -8.23 33.96
CA ASN A 534 8.97 -7.58 34.53
C ASN A 534 9.71 -6.75 33.45
N TRP A 535 9.82 -7.25 32.22
CA TRP A 535 10.41 -6.50 31.12
C TRP A 535 9.56 -5.29 30.73
N LEU A 536 8.23 -5.41 30.70
CA LEU A 536 7.32 -4.29 30.47
C LEU A 536 7.46 -3.21 31.55
N SER A 537 7.57 -3.63 32.84
CA SER A 537 7.86 -2.71 33.94
C SER A 537 9.22 -2.03 33.77
N ALA A 538 10.26 -2.80 33.40
CA ALA A 538 11.60 -2.27 33.17
C ALA A 538 11.69 -1.25 32.02
N TYR A 539 10.88 -1.43 30.97
CA TYR A 539 10.77 -0.44 29.89
C TYR A 539 10.22 0.90 30.35
N ASP A 540 9.24 0.88 31.26
CA ASP A 540 8.65 2.09 31.82
C ASP A 540 9.46 2.66 33.00
N GLY A 541 10.65 2.11 33.29
CA GLY A 541 11.52 2.53 34.41
C GLY A 541 11.00 2.12 35.79
N GLY A 542 10.06 1.17 35.84
CA GLY A 542 9.43 0.67 37.05
C GLY A 542 10.29 -0.27 37.87
N GLU A 543 9.72 -0.83 38.93
CA GLU A 543 10.42 -1.70 39.84
C GLU A 543 10.59 -3.13 39.32
N ILE A 544 11.67 -3.80 39.77
CA ILE A 544 11.86 -5.24 39.73
C ILE A 544 11.89 -5.77 41.13
N ASN A 545 11.00 -6.73 41.45
CA ASN A 545 10.91 -7.33 42.79
C ASN A 545 10.92 -8.86 42.68
N ILE A 546 12.04 -9.47 43.05
CA ILE A 546 12.26 -10.92 42.94
C ILE A 546 12.45 -11.51 44.33
N ASN A 547 11.58 -12.43 44.72
CA ASN A 547 11.65 -13.20 45.96
C ASN A 547 12.22 -14.60 45.66
N ARG A 548 13.42 -14.94 46.16
CA ARG A 548 14.03 -16.25 45.99
C ARG A 548 13.60 -17.21 47.09
N LYS A 549 13.10 -18.41 46.71
CA LYS A 549 12.79 -19.47 47.66
C LYS A 549 14.01 -20.04 48.38
N LYS A 550 15.18 -20.13 47.71
CA LYS A 550 16.45 -20.52 48.31
C LYS A 550 17.21 -19.29 48.85
N GLY A 551 17.42 -19.19 50.14
CA GLY A 551 18.24 -18.16 50.78
C GLY A 551 17.50 -16.98 51.38
N ASN A 552 16.18 -16.93 51.35
CA ASN A 552 15.33 -15.85 51.90
C ASN A 552 15.78 -14.42 51.46
N GLN A 553 16.37 -14.27 50.27
CA GLN A 553 16.84 -13.00 49.75
C GLN A 553 15.81 -12.38 48.83
N ARG A 554 15.33 -11.23 49.21
CA ARG A 554 14.55 -10.33 48.36
C ARG A 554 15.49 -9.40 47.59
N ILE A 555 15.42 -9.40 46.28
CA ILE A 555 16.09 -8.40 45.42
C ILE A 555 15.01 -7.43 44.99
N TRP A 556 15.19 -6.19 45.43
CA TRP A 556 14.27 -5.10 45.04
C TRP A 556 15.05 -3.99 44.39
N VAL A 557 14.65 -3.67 43.17
CA VAL A 557 15.17 -2.57 42.36
C VAL A 557 14.03 -1.60 42.19
N PRO A 558 14.01 -0.47 42.92
CA PRO A 558 12.87 0.46 42.89
C PRO A 558 12.69 1.19 41.56
N ARG A 559 13.77 1.43 40.84
CA ARG A 559 13.78 2.07 39.53
C ARG A 559 14.78 1.38 38.62
N THR A 560 14.32 0.95 37.47
CA THR A 560 15.17 0.33 36.46
C THR A 560 15.52 1.31 35.35
N SER A 561 16.66 1.09 34.69
CA SER A 561 17.01 1.80 33.48
C SER A 561 17.82 0.87 32.57
N ILE A 562 17.10 0.16 31.71
CA ILE A 562 17.63 -0.87 30.84
C ILE A 562 17.20 -0.58 29.41
N SER A 563 18.15 -0.12 28.60
CA SER A 563 17.93 0.00 27.18
C SER A 563 18.27 -1.29 26.46
N VAL A 564 17.60 -1.55 25.34
CA VAL A 564 17.76 -2.80 24.58
C VAL A 564 18.03 -2.44 23.12
N THR A 565 19.03 -3.11 22.53
CA THR A 565 19.27 -3.02 21.09
C THR A 565 19.63 -4.37 20.52
N GLY A 566 19.27 -4.60 19.26
CA GLY A 566 19.58 -5.86 18.60
C GLY A 566 19.34 -5.84 17.11
N THR A 567 19.62 -6.97 16.49
CA THR A 567 19.34 -7.22 15.09
C THR A 567 18.50 -8.47 14.91
N THR A 568 17.75 -8.53 13.82
CA THR A 568 16.98 -9.73 13.44
C THR A 568 16.78 -9.79 11.93
N GLN A 569 16.24 -10.89 11.45
CA GLN A 569 15.88 -11.11 10.06
C GLN A 569 14.38 -10.83 9.84
N PRO A 570 13.93 -10.41 8.62
CA PRO A 570 12.53 -10.08 8.38
C PRO A 570 11.54 -11.21 8.71
N ALA A 571 11.84 -12.45 8.28
CA ALA A 571 10.99 -13.60 8.56
C ALA A 571 10.91 -13.92 10.06
N VAL A 572 12.01 -13.69 10.78
CA VAL A 572 12.09 -13.91 12.22
C VAL A 572 11.37 -12.80 12.98
N ALA A 573 11.51 -11.54 12.56
CA ALA A 573 10.77 -10.42 13.14
C ALA A 573 9.25 -10.65 13.08
N ALA A 574 8.75 -11.09 11.94
CA ALA A 574 7.34 -11.40 11.76
C ALA A 574 6.83 -12.51 12.69
N SER A 575 7.65 -13.54 12.95
CA SER A 575 7.27 -14.68 13.78
C SER A 575 7.54 -14.52 15.29
N VAL A 576 8.24 -13.44 15.69
CA VAL A 576 8.68 -13.27 17.08
C VAL A 576 8.25 -11.91 17.64
N ILE A 577 8.38 -10.81 16.89
CA ILE A 577 8.05 -9.46 17.39
C ILE A 577 6.58 -9.14 17.12
N TYR A 578 6.10 -9.47 15.92
CA TYR A 578 4.74 -9.12 15.45
C TYR A 578 3.75 -10.28 15.60
N THR A 579 3.85 -11.04 16.71
CA THR A 579 2.89 -12.08 17.05
C THR A 579 1.66 -11.48 17.75
N ASP A 580 0.49 -12.12 17.63
CA ASP A 580 -0.74 -11.65 18.29
C ASP A 580 -0.56 -11.53 19.80
N GLN A 581 0.22 -12.43 20.43
CA GLN A 581 0.55 -12.37 21.84
C GLN A 581 1.34 -11.11 22.21
N PHE A 582 2.40 -10.74 21.45
CA PHE A 582 3.22 -9.56 21.76
C PHE A 582 2.56 -8.25 21.33
N ILE A 583 1.70 -8.29 20.31
CA ILE A 583 0.83 -7.17 19.95
C ILE A 583 -0.20 -6.96 21.08
N GLY A 584 -0.85 -8.04 21.54
CA GLY A 584 -1.90 -7.98 22.55
C GLY A 584 -1.41 -7.52 23.94
N ASN A 585 -0.21 -7.92 24.37
CA ASN A 585 0.39 -7.50 25.65
C ASN A 585 1.16 -6.17 25.56
N GLY A 586 1.27 -5.56 24.38
CA GLY A 586 1.94 -4.29 24.14
C GLY A 586 3.47 -4.35 24.07
N MET A 587 4.09 -5.53 24.05
CA MET A 587 5.55 -5.68 23.91
C MET A 587 6.02 -5.16 22.53
N ALA A 588 5.35 -5.58 21.46
CA ALA A 588 5.67 -5.14 20.10
C ALA A 588 5.63 -3.60 19.95
N ALA A 589 4.70 -2.95 20.64
CA ALA A 589 4.54 -1.50 20.63
C ALA A 589 5.67 -0.72 21.31
N ARG A 590 6.53 -1.40 22.08
CA ARG A 590 7.68 -0.80 22.78
C ARG A 590 9.00 -0.97 22.04
N ILE A 591 9.01 -1.80 21.00
CA ILE A 591 10.21 -2.08 20.20
C ILE A 591 10.19 -1.21 18.96
N LEU A 592 11.07 -0.22 18.94
CA LEU A 592 11.31 0.60 17.75
C LEU A 592 12.03 -0.23 16.70
N SER A 593 11.37 -0.56 15.62
CA SER A 593 11.96 -1.40 14.58
C SER A 593 12.15 -0.63 13.27
N ALA A 594 13.26 -0.89 12.60
CA ALA A 594 13.53 -0.35 11.28
C ALA A 594 14.06 -1.45 10.35
N ARG A 595 13.64 -1.41 9.08
CA ARG A 595 14.10 -2.34 8.04
C ARG A 595 14.75 -1.57 6.90
N PRO A 596 16.02 -1.15 7.05
CA PRO A 596 16.75 -0.45 5.98
C PRO A 596 16.85 -1.32 4.72
N PRO A 597 17.01 -0.72 3.53
CA PRO A 597 17.16 -1.46 2.30
C PRO A 597 18.41 -2.36 2.33
N SER A 598 18.26 -3.59 1.89
CA SER A 598 19.36 -4.53 1.75
C SER A 598 20.16 -4.21 0.47
N ALA A 599 21.22 -3.45 0.60
CA ALA A 599 22.19 -3.26 -0.48
C ALA A 599 23.24 -4.38 -0.44
N ILE A 600 23.73 -4.78 -1.61
CA ILE A 600 24.93 -5.63 -1.70
C ILE A 600 26.10 -4.75 -1.25
N VAL A 601 26.69 -5.11 -0.10
CA VAL A 601 27.86 -4.41 0.42
C VAL A 601 29.01 -4.61 -0.55
N ARG A 602 29.56 -3.50 -1.06
CA ARG A 602 30.73 -3.51 -1.93
C ARG A 602 31.93 -3.01 -1.17
N TRP A 603 33.11 -3.47 -1.57
CA TRP A 603 34.37 -2.98 -1.01
C TRP A 603 34.48 -1.44 -1.12
N THR A 604 34.95 -0.79 -0.07
CA THR A 604 35.25 0.65 -0.01
C THR A 604 36.59 0.86 0.66
N GLU A 605 37.38 1.78 0.16
CA GLU A 605 38.63 2.22 0.77
C GLU A 605 38.40 3.30 1.84
N LYS A 606 37.17 3.60 2.16
CA LYS A 606 36.84 4.57 3.21
C LYS A 606 37.12 3.97 4.58
N GLU A 607 37.89 4.68 5.38
CA GLU A 607 38.14 4.36 6.77
C GLU A 607 37.54 5.43 7.68
N VAL A 608 37.15 5.04 8.88
CA VAL A 608 36.69 5.97 9.91
C VAL A 608 37.90 6.70 10.49
N HIS A 609 37.86 8.04 10.45
CA HIS A 609 38.95 8.80 11.02
C HIS A 609 39.05 8.60 12.54
N PRO A 610 40.28 8.37 13.10
CA PRO A 610 40.43 8.10 14.54
C PRO A 610 39.88 9.17 15.48
N SER A 611 39.84 10.44 15.03
CA SER A 611 39.24 11.54 15.80
C SER A 611 37.72 11.36 15.99
N ILE A 612 37.03 10.74 15.05
CA ILE A 612 35.56 10.44 15.12
C ILE A 612 35.32 9.41 16.24
N ASP A 613 36.12 8.32 16.24
CA ASP A 613 36.05 7.30 17.30
C ASP A 613 36.35 7.92 18.68
N SER A 614 37.39 8.73 18.77
CA SER A 614 37.80 9.41 20.03
C SER A 614 36.71 10.35 20.53
N ALA A 615 36.16 11.21 19.65
CA ALA A 615 35.10 12.16 20.00
C ALA A 615 33.84 11.44 20.49
N MET A 616 33.42 10.37 19.81
CA MET A 616 32.25 9.57 20.19
C MET A 616 32.48 8.83 21.52
N PHE A 617 33.66 8.27 21.71
CA PHE A 617 34.01 7.61 22.99
C PHE A 617 34.00 8.62 24.15
N ASP A 618 34.61 9.80 23.98
CA ASP A 618 34.65 10.82 25.00
C ASP A 618 33.25 11.37 25.34
N LEU A 619 32.37 11.48 24.34
CA LEU A 619 30.97 11.82 24.54
C LEU A 619 30.26 10.73 25.35
N ALA A 620 30.35 9.48 24.93
CA ALA A 620 29.75 8.34 25.65
C ALA A 620 30.23 8.21 27.07
N LYS A 621 31.53 8.45 27.31
CA LYS A 621 32.14 8.51 28.67
C LYS A 621 31.52 9.61 29.52
N ARG A 622 31.35 10.83 28.98
CA ARG A 622 30.70 11.94 29.69
C ARG A 622 29.24 11.62 30.02
N LEU A 623 28.48 11.05 29.09
CA LEU A 623 27.13 10.58 29.34
C LEU A 623 27.08 9.51 30.44
N TYR A 624 28.01 8.56 30.42
CA TYR A 624 28.14 7.53 31.43
C TYR A 624 28.48 8.07 32.83
N LEU A 625 29.29 9.13 32.91
CA LEU A 625 29.69 9.77 34.17
C LEU A 625 28.62 10.67 34.79
N LEU A 626 27.51 10.97 34.10
CA LEU A 626 26.40 11.73 34.66
C LEU A 626 25.87 11.09 35.93
N GLN A 627 25.70 11.90 36.98
CA GLN A 627 25.11 11.46 38.24
C GLN A 627 23.65 11.91 38.34
N GLY A 628 22.78 11.08 38.88
CA GLY A 628 21.41 11.41 39.24
C GLY A 628 21.31 12.22 40.53
N ASN A 629 20.11 12.31 41.07
CA ASN A 629 19.83 12.75 42.42
C ASN A 629 19.92 11.56 43.39
N VAL A 630 20.06 11.84 44.67
CA VAL A 630 19.85 10.89 45.75
C VAL A 630 18.74 11.51 46.60
N ASP A 631 17.60 10.84 46.66
CA ASP A 631 16.47 11.22 47.50
C ASP A 631 16.25 10.19 48.60
N ASP A 632 15.17 10.36 49.39
CA ASP A 632 14.84 9.45 50.51
C ASP A 632 14.51 8.02 50.01
N GLU A 633 14.14 7.86 48.71
CA GLU A 633 13.86 6.55 48.09
C GLU A 633 15.14 5.91 47.50
N GLY A 634 16.25 6.65 47.51
CA GLY A 634 17.55 6.22 46.95
C GLY A 634 17.98 6.98 45.69
N PRO A 635 18.88 6.40 44.89
CA PRO A 635 19.34 7.03 43.65
C PRO A 635 18.18 7.19 42.65
N GLY A 636 17.96 8.42 42.17
CA GLY A 636 16.94 8.76 41.18
C GLY A 636 17.45 9.68 40.09
N PRO A 637 16.66 9.94 39.02
CA PRO A 637 17.04 10.85 37.95
C PRO A 637 16.98 12.34 38.38
N LYS A 638 17.79 13.15 37.76
CA LYS A 638 17.53 14.61 37.71
C LYS A 638 16.48 14.85 36.63
N ILE A 639 15.36 15.44 37.03
CA ILE A 639 14.26 15.73 36.11
C ILE A 639 14.58 17.01 35.36
N LEU A 640 14.63 16.94 34.01
CA LEU A 640 14.77 18.07 33.13
C LEU A 640 13.39 18.52 32.65
N PRO A 641 12.91 19.72 32.97
CA PRO A 641 11.66 20.23 32.44
C PRO A 641 11.81 20.56 30.93
N CYS A 642 10.71 20.72 30.23
CA CYS A 642 10.66 21.26 28.88
C CYS A 642 10.63 22.82 28.94
N THR A 643 11.23 23.47 27.94
CA THR A 643 10.91 24.87 27.65
C THR A 643 9.45 25.00 27.22
N ALA A 644 8.89 26.22 27.28
CA ALA A 644 7.52 26.47 26.88
C ALA A 644 7.26 26.02 25.42
N ASP A 645 8.16 26.36 24.52
CA ASP A 645 8.06 26.01 23.09
C ASP A 645 8.19 24.50 22.85
N ALA A 646 9.12 23.83 23.53
CA ALA A 646 9.25 22.37 23.47
C ALA A 646 7.98 21.68 23.94
N LYS A 647 7.33 22.20 24.97
CA LYS A 647 6.08 21.66 25.47
C LYS A 647 4.92 21.87 24.51
N LEU A 648 4.83 22.99 23.82
CA LEU A 648 3.84 23.24 22.77
C LEU A 648 3.97 22.22 21.65
N LEU A 649 5.18 22.01 21.13
CA LEU A 649 5.47 20.99 20.10
C LEU A 649 5.06 19.58 20.56
N PHE A 650 5.34 19.25 21.82
CA PHE A 650 4.94 17.94 22.34
C PHE A 650 3.42 17.80 22.47
N VAL A 651 2.68 18.83 22.86
CA VAL A 651 1.23 18.82 22.93
C VAL A 651 0.61 18.67 21.55
N GLU A 652 1.13 19.36 20.56
CA GLU A 652 0.74 19.21 19.14
C GLU A 652 0.96 17.78 18.67
N TRP A 653 2.17 17.23 18.88
CA TRP A 653 2.47 15.84 18.59
C TRP A 653 1.52 14.84 19.24
N MET A 654 1.14 15.08 20.50
CA MET A 654 0.19 14.24 21.23
C MET A 654 -1.18 14.20 20.56
N ASN A 655 -1.67 15.37 20.09
CA ASN A 655 -2.96 15.51 19.44
C ASN A 655 -2.94 14.93 18.02
N ASP A 656 -1.95 15.30 17.21
CA ASP A 656 -1.76 14.78 15.85
C ASP A 656 -1.69 13.25 15.84
N THR A 657 -0.96 12.69 16.80
CA THR A 657 -0.84 11.23 16.93
C THR A 657 -2.17 10.58 17.33
N ALA A 658 -3.03 11.26 18.11
CA ALA A 658 -4.37 10.78 18.43
C ALA A 658 -5.25 10.70 17.19
N ASP A 659 -5.35 11.83 16.47
CA ASP A 659 -6.17 11.97 15.26
C ASP A 659 -5.74 11.00 14.15
N TYR A 660 -4.41 10.79 14.04
CA TYR A 660 -3.87 9.85 13.08
C TYR A 660 -4.17 8.39 13.45
N ALA A 661 -4.03 8.04 14.74
CA ALA A 661 -4.28 6.70 15.25
C ALA A 661 -5.75 6.27 15.15
N GLU A 662 -6.72 7.21 15.17
CA GLU A 662 -8.14 6.91 14.99
C GLU A 662 -8.47 6.29 13.63
N ARG A 663 -7.61 6.53 12.62
CA ARG A 663 -7.78 6.03 11.25
C ARG A 663 -7.11 4.66 11.02
N MET A 664 -6.48 4.09 12.04
CA MET A 664 -5.71 2.85 11.95
C MET A 664 -6.47 1.63 12.45
N THR A 665 -5.98 0.45 12.06
CA THR A 665 -6.38 -0.82 12.67
C THR A 665 -5.96 -0.86 14.15
N GLU A 666 -6.70 -1.58 15.00
CA GLU A 666 -6.42 -1.62 16.45
C GLU A 666 -4.98 -2.06 16.79
N SER A 667 -4.40 -2.96 16.03
CA SER A 667 -3.02 -3.43 16.24
C SER A 667 -1.97 -2.33 16.00
N LEU A 668 -2.13 -1.56 14.92
CA LEU A 668 -1.27 -0.42 14.60
C LEU A 668 -1.51 0.77 15.51
N LYS A 669 -2.78 1.06 15.85
CA LYS A 669 -3.20 2.14 16.73
C LYS A 669 -2.46 2.09 18.06
N ASN A 670 -2.46 0.95 18.74
CA ASN A 670 -1.79 0.81 20.02
C ASN A 670 -0.27 1.06 19.92
N SER A 671 0.36 0.61 18.86
CA SER A 671 1.78 0.85 18.62
C SER A 671 2.08 2.31 18.29
N TRP A 672 1.24 2.98 17.51
CA TRP A 672 1.37 4.41 17.23
C TRP A 672 1.20 5.28 18.48
N LEU A 673 0.23 4.96 19.34
CA LEU A 673 0.03 5.68 20.59
C LEU A 673 1.23 5.56 21.55
N LYS A 674 1.99 4.47 21.49
CA LYS A 674 3.25 4.31 22.25
C LYS A 674 4.40 5.17 21.73
N LEU A 675 4.35 5.68 20.50
CA LEU A 675 5.34 6.64 20.00
C LEU A 675 5.25 8.02 20.67
N ARG A 676 4.13 8.35 21.33
CA ARG A 676 3.96 9.61 22.05
C ARG A 676 5.06 9.82 23.11
N PRO A 677 5.19 8.94 24.13
CA PRO A 677 6.25 9.08 25.11
C PRO A 677 7.66 8.87 24.51
N VAL A 678 7.79 8.06 23.46
CA VAL A 678 9.06 7.83 22.78
C VAL A 678 9.65 9.12 22.21
N ALA A 679 8.84 10.02 21.65
CA ALA A 679 9.31 11.33 21.18
C ALA A 679 9.96 12.14 22.31
N ALA A 680 9.37 12.14 23.49
CA ALA A 680 9.95 12.82 24.67
C ALA A 680 11.25 12.15 25.15
N ARG A 681 11.31 10.80 25.16
CA ARG A 681 12.54 10.06 25.50
C ARG A 681 13.67 10.37 24.53
N LEU A 682 13.37 10.39 23.22
CA LEU A 682 14.33 10.78 22.18
C LEU A 682 14.78 12.22 22.35
N ALA A 683 13.84 13.14 22.60
CA ALA A 683 14.17 14.56 22.87
C ALA A 683 15.10 14.73 24.08
N LEU A 684 14.85 14.01 25.16
CA LEU A 684 15.74 13.97 26.33
C LEU A 684 17.15 13.53 25.95
N ILE A 685 17.27 12.39 25.27
CA ILE A 685 18.55 11.79 24.88
C ILE A 685 19.34 12.74 24.00
N LEU A 686 18.70 13.34 22.98
CA LEU A 686 19.32 14.29 22.06
C LEU A 686 19.75 15.58 22.78
N SER A 687 18.87 16.12 23.64
CA SER A 687 19.18 17.35 24.42
C SER A 687 20.36 17.13 25.35
N VAL A 688 20.35 16.05 26.14
CA VAL A 688 21.46 15.74 27.07
C VAL A 688 22.76 15.53 26.30
N THR A 689 22.71 14.83 25.17
CA THR A 689 23.86 14.58 24.31
C THR A 689 24.45 15.88 23.75
N ARG A 690 23.59 16.76 23.21
CA ARG A 690 24.00 18.07 22.67
C ARG A 690 24.62 18.97 23.73
N GLN A 691 23.96 19.09 24.88
CA GLN A 691 24.44 19.92 25.97
C GLN A 691 25.84 19.51 26.46
N LEU A 692 26.14 18.20 26.52
CA LEU A 692 27.47 17.70 26.87
C LEU A 692 28.52 17.91 25.78
N MET A 693 28.14 18.08 24.54
CA MET A 693 29.06 18.49 23.47
C MET A 693 29.44 19.95 23.60
N GLU A 694 28.46 20.81 23.90
CA GLU A 694 28.62 22.25 24.01
C GLU A 694 29.34 22.68 25.33
N SER A 695 29.05 21.96 26.44
CA SER A 695 29.61 22.24 27.76
C SER A 695 30.22 21.00 28.41
N PRO A 696 31.47 20.65 28.11
CA PRO A 696 32.12 19.43 28.56
C PRO A 696 32.24 19.25 30.09
N GLU A 697 32.24 20.35 30.85
CA GLU A 697 32.47 20.34 32.31
C GLU A 697 31.21 20.04 33.13
N GLY A 698 30.08 19.70 32.50
CA GLY A 698 28.87 19.19 33.20
C GLY A 698 28.17 20.23 34.08
N GLN A 699 28.18 21.51 33.70
CA GLN A 699 27.40 22.55 34.36
C GLN A 699 25.93 22.22 34.36
N ALA A 700 25.13 22.81 35.23
CA ALA A 700 23.71 22.52 35.39
C ALA A 700 22.99 22.39 34.04
N MET A 701 22.50 21.19 33.72
CA MET A 701 21.81 20.95 32.47
C MET A 701 20.57 21.82 32.36
N GLN A 702 20.38 22.39 31.17
CA GLN A 702 19.24 23.25 30.84
C GLN A 702 17.98 22.41 30.55
N PRO A 703 16.80 23.02 30.63
CA PRO A 703 15.57 22.37 30.16
C PRO A 703 15.70 21.84 28.73
N VAL A 704 14.91 20.80 28.40
CA VAL A 704 14.83 20.27 27.03
C VAL A 704 14.22 21.35 26.13
N ASP A 705 14.95 21.76 25.10
CA ASP A 705 14.59 22.83 24.18
C ASP A 705 13.68 22.37 23.02
N ALA A 706 13.14 23.34 22.28
CA ALA A 706 12.28 23.10 21.13
C ALA A 706 13.00 22.33 20.01
N GLN A 707 14.27 22.57 19.77
CA GLN A 707 15.07 21.90 18.75
C GLN A 707 15.20 20.41 19.06
N SER A 708 15.49 20.06 20.31
CA SER A 708 15.59 18.67 20.75
C SER A 708 14.23 17.96 20.71
N MET A 709 13.15 18.70 21.08
CA MET A 709 11.80 18.14 21.01
C MET A 709 11.37 17.87 19.58
N GLN A 710 11.62 18.82 18.67
CA GLN A 710 11.33 18.64 17.23
C GLN A 710 12.09 17.45 16.64
N ALA A 711 13.37 17.32 16.94
CA ALA A 711 14.19 16.19 16.49
C ALA A 711 13.67 14.84 17.07
N GLY A 712 13.27 14.82 18.33
CA GLY A 712 12.66 13.64 18.96
C GLY A 712 11.33 13.24 18.31
N ILE A 713 10.48 14.20 17.96
CA ILE A 713 9.21 14.00 17.25
C ILE A 713 9.47 13.47 15.82
N GLU A 714 10.45 14.04 15.12
CA GLU A 714 10.80 13.62 13.76
C GLU A 714 11.31 12.17 13.72
N LEU A 715 12.19 11.79 14.65
CA LEU A 715 12.61 10.41 14.82
C LEU A 715 11.45 9.47 15.18
N ALA A 716 10.58 9.88 16.11
CA ALA A 716 9.41 9.08 16.47
C ALA A 716 8.44 8.89 15.29
N ARG A 717 8.22 9.94 14.49
CA ARG A 717 7.42 9.89 13.26
C ARG A 717 8.05 8.97 12.22
N TRP A 718 9.37 9.00 12.09
CA TRP A 718 10.10 8.08 11.21
C TRP A 718 9.94 6.62 11.65
N PHE A 719 10.05 6.33 12.95
CA PHE A 719 9.79 4.98 13.47
C PHE A 719 8.32 4.55 13.28
N GLY A 720 7.37 5.47 13.37
CA GLY A 720 5.98 5.22 13.04
C GLY A 720 5.79 4.80 11.59
N TYR A 721 6.46 5.50 10.68
CA TYR A 721 6.47 5.13 9.26
C TYR A 721 7.10 3.75 9.01
N GLU A 722 8.21 3.44 9.69
CA GLU A 722 8.83 2.12 9.62
C GLU A 722 7.93 1.01 10.21
N LEU A 723 7.18 1.32 11.27
CA LEU A 723 6.18 0.41 11.84
C LEU A 723 5.09 0.08 10.82
N GLU A 724 4.50 1.08 10.16
CA GLU A 724 3.52 0.88 9.08
C GLU A 724 4.10 0.06 7.93
N ARG A 725 5.32 0.38 7.51
CA ARG A 725 6.03 -0.30 6.44
C ARG A 725 6.29 -1.78 6.76
N ASN A 726 6.64 -2.08 8.00
CA ASN A 726 6.87 -3.44 8.46
C ASN A 726 5.57 -4.22 8.63
N ALA A 727 4.51 -3.58 9.12
CA ALA A 727 3.18 -4.18 9.25
C ALA A 727 2.55 -4.46 7.88
N ALA A 728 2.60 -3.51 6.94
CA ALA A 728 2.10 -3.69 5.58
C ALA A 728 2.76 -4.87 4.87
N GLY A 729 4.09 -5.04 5.03
CA GLY A 729 4.81 -6.20 4.49
C GLY A 729 4.40 -7.54 5.11
N GLY A 730 4.05 -7.56 6.39
CA GLY A 730 3.60 -8.76 7.12
C GLY A 730 2.15 -9.15 6.75
N GLU A 731 1.24 -8.19 6.74
CA GLU A 731 -0.17 -8.40 6.38
C GLU A 731 -0.31 -8.86 4.92
N LEU A 732 0.36 -8.18 3.99
CA LEU A 732 0.35 -8.56 2.58
C LEU A 732 0.90 -9.97 2.34
N LYS A 733 1.96 -10.36 3.04
CA LYS A 733 2.49 -11.72 2.95
C LYS A 733 1.49 -12.75 3.47
N SER A 734 0.85 -12.49 4.61
CA SER A 734 -0.16 -13.36 5.18
C SER A 734 -1.38 -13.48 4.26
N LEU A 735 -1.88 -12.37 3.71
CA LEU A 735 -2.96 -12.36 2.73
C LEU A 735 -2.59 -13.11 1.46
N HIS A 736 -1.35 -12.97 0.97
CA HIS A 736 -0.86 -13.71 -0.18
C HIS A 736 -0.83 -15.22 0.07
N GLU A 737 -0.36 -15.65 1.24
CA GLU A 737 -0.37 -17.07 1.64
C GLU A 737 -1.79 -17.64 1.73
N HIS A 738 -2.75 -16.84 2.23
CA HIS A 738 -4.16 -17.22 2.25
C HIS A 738 -4.73 -17.28 0.84
N LEU A 739 -4.50 -16.26 0.02
CA LEU A 739 -4.98 -16.19 -1.36
C LEU A 739 -4.43 -17.33 -2.21
N SER A 740 -3.11 -17.59 -2.14
CA SER A 740 -2.48 -18.71 -2.87
C SER A 740 -3.08 -20.06 -2.48
N TRP A 741 -3.36 -20.25 -1.20
CA TRP A 741 -4.01 -21.45 -0.71
C TRP A 741 -5.48 -21.53 -1.19
N ILE A 742 -6.22 -20.41 -1.19
CA ILE A 742 -7.58 -20.32 -1.71
C ILE A 742 -7.61 -20.70 -3.19
N ILE A 743 -6.78 -20.06 -4.01
CA ILE A 743 -6.71 -20.33 -5.46
C ILE A 743 -6.38 -21.80 -5.72
N GLY A 744 -5.44 -22.39 -4.98
CA GLY A 744 -5.02 -23.78 -5.16
C GLY A 744 -6.05 -24.80 -4.75
N LYS A 745 -6.92 -24.51 -3.78
CA LYS A 745 -7.85 -25.49 -3.20
C LYS A 745 -9.32 -25.17 -3.48
N TYR A 746 -9.67 -23.91 -3.63
CA TYR A 746 -11.04 -23.42 -3.85
C TYR A 746 -11.08 -22.38 -4.98
N PRO A 747 -10.72 -22.76 -6.21
CA PRO A 747 -10.68 -21.81 -7.33
C PRO A 747 -12.05 -21.19 -7.65
N ASP A 748 -13.13 -21.90 -7.34
CA ASP A 748 -14.52 -21.45 -7.54
C ASP A 748 -15.04 -20.62 -6.35
N GLY A 749 -14.19 -20.39 -5.35
CA GLY A 749 -14.49 -19.61 -4.15
C GLY A 749 -14.78 -20.45 -2.91
N LEU A 750 -14.80 -19.77 -1.75
CA LEU A 750 -15.07 -20.38 -0.45
C LEU A 750 -15.75 -19.40 0.50
N ASN A 751 -16.38 -19.91 1.55
CA ASN A 751 -16.90 -19.11 2.64
C ASN A 751 -15.93 -19.04 3.84
N ALA A 752 -16.21 -18.14 4.80
CA ALA A 752 -15.35 -17.93 5.97
C ALA A 752 -15.15 -19.20 6.83
N ARG A 753 -16.16 -20.08 6.92
CA ARG A 753 -16.07 -21.34 7.67
C ARG A 753 -15.12 -22.32 7.00
N GLU A 754 -15.15 -22.40 5.68
CA GLU A 754 -14.25 -23.26 4.89
C GLU A 754 -12.81 -22.77 4.99
N LEU A 755 -12.58 -21.44 4.97
CA LEU A 755 -11.27 -20.84 5.19
C LEU A 755 -10.74 -21.17 6.60
N GLN A 756 -11.56 -20.97 7.63
CA GLN A 756 -11.23 -21.29 9.01
C GLN A 756 -10.88 -22.76 9.21
N MET A 757 -11.72 -23.66 8.71
CA MET A 757 -11.49 -25.11 8.85
C MET A 757 -10.25 -25.59 8.06
N GLY A 758 -9.93 -24.94 6.96
CA GLY A 758 -8.81 -25.30 6.10
C GLY A 758 -7.46 -24.74 6.54
N ARG A 759 -7.45 -23.68 7.37
CA ARG A 759 -6.23 -22.98 7.81
C ARG A 759 -6.17 -22.92 9.34
N ARG A 760 -5.37 -23.81 9.96
CA ARG A 760 -5.22 -23.94 11.43
C ARG A 760 -4.78 -22.65 12.14
N GLN A 761 -4.27 -21.67 11.39
CA GLN A 761 -3.81 -20.36 11.90
C GLN A 761 -4.97 -19.37 12.11
N ILE A 762 -6.17 -19.67 11.61
CA ILE A 762 -7.35 -18.80 11.72
C ILE A 762 -8.23 -19.35 12.83
N GLU A 763 -8.23 -18.66 13.98
CA GLU A 763 -8.88 -19.17 15.19
C GLU A 763 -10.40 -18.96 15.18
N THR A 764 -10.89 -17.83 14.62
CA THR A 764 -12.31 -17.49 14.63
C THR A 764 -12.92 -17.33 13.24
N ALA A 765 -14.23 -17.54 13.14
CA ALA A 765 -14.97 -17.29 11.90
C ALA A 765 -14.97 -15.81 11.50
N ASP A 766 -14.86 -14.91 12.47
CA ASP A 766 -14.81 -13.47 12.21
C ASP A 766 -13.45 -13.04 11.67
N ASP A 767 -12.35 -13.68 12.07
CA ASP A 767 -11.04 -13.49 11.46
C ASP A 767 -11.05 -13.97 10.01
N ALA A 768 -11.66 -15.12 9.74
CA ALA A 768 -11.81 -15.60 8.38
C ALA A 768 -12.64 -14.65 7.50
N LYS A 769 -13.74 -14.08 8.02
CA LYS A 769 -14.54 -13.08 7.31
C LYS A 769 -13.73 -11.81 7.02
N ARG A 770 -12.95 -11.34 8.00
CA ARG A 770 -12.09 -10.16 7.84
C ARG A 770 -11.03 -10.38 6.77
N ILE A 771 -10.37 -11.54 6.75
CA ILE A 771 -9.39 -11.90 5.70
C ILE A 771 -10.03 -11.90 4.32
N LEU A 772 -11.22 -12.51 4.16
CA LEU A 772 -11.92 -12.55 2.88
C LEU A 772 -12.41 -11.16 2.44
N ALA A 773 -12.85 -10.33 3.37
CA ALA A 773 -13.22 -8.94 3.10
C ALA A 773 -12.02 -8.10 2.67
N ASP A 774 -10.87 -8.22 3.34
CA ASP A 774 -9.63 -7.52 3.00
C ASP A 774 -9.09 -7.95 1.63
N LEU A 775 -9.14 -9.26 1.31
CA LEU A 775 -8.81 -9.74 -0.02
C LEU A 775 -9.73 -9.15 -1.11
N ALA A 776 -11.02 -9.02 -0.83
CA ALA A 776 -11.98 -8.44 -1.75
C ALA A 776 -11.78 -6.92 -1.92
N GLU A 777 -11.56 -6.19 -0.83
CA GLU A 777 -11.31 -4.75 -0.84
C GLU A 777 -10.04 -4.39 -1.62
N ARG A 778 -9.02 -5.24 -1.53
CA ARG A 778 -7.76 -5.07 -2.28
C ARG A 778 -7.83 -5.54 -3.74
N GLY A 779 -8.99 -6.03 -4.19
CA GLY A 779 -9.22 -6.44 -5.58
C GLY A 779 -8.71 -7.84 -5.94
N PHE A 780 -8.33 -8.66 -4.96
CA PHE A 780 -7.89 -10.05 -5.18
C PHE A 780 -9.05 -11.04 -5.41
N GLY A 781 -10.28 -10.56 -5.33
CA GLY A 781 -11.50 -11.32 -5.52
C GLY A 781 -12.71 -10.45 -5.25
N HIS A 782 -13.87 -11.08 -5.17
CA HIS A 782 -15.11 -10.41 -4.79
C HIS A 782 -15.97 -11.29 -3.87
N LEU A 783 -16.74 -10.64 -3.00
CA LEU A 783 -17.70 -11.32 -2.13
C LEU A 783 -19.08 -11.37 -2.82
N THR A 784 -19.62 -12.55 -2.94
CA THR A 784 -21.02 -12.76 -3.35
C THR A 784 -21.78 -13.33 -2.15
N GLY A 785 -22.47 -12.45 -1.40
CA GLY A 785 -23.00 -12.81 -0.09
C GLY A 785 -21.89 -13.18 0.90
N ASN A 786 -21.91 -14.41 1.42
CA ASN A 786 -20.88 -14.92 2.33
C ASN A 786 -19.76 -15.73 1.63
N HIS A 787 -19.71 -15.70 0.30
CA HIS A 787 -18.78 -16.50 -0.50
C HIS A 787 -17.76 -15.58 -1.16
N PHE A 788 -16.47 -15.81 -0.92
CA PHE A 788 -15.36 -15.10 -1.58
C PHE A 788 -14.98 -15.89 -2.83
N ILE A 789 -14.96 -15.22 -3.96
CA ILE A 789 -14.53 -15.78 -5.24
C ILE A 789 -13.24 -15.05 -5.61
N PRO A 790 -12.09 -15.74 -5.70
CA PRO A 790 -10.86 -15.10 -6.09
C PRO A 790 -10.95 -14.57 -7.52
N SER A 791 -10.35 -13.40 -7.79
CA SER A 791 -10.17 -12.89 -9.14
C SER A 791 -9.05 -13.71 -9.77
N VAL A 792 -9.43 -14.75 -10.51
CA VAL A 792 -8.51 -15.66 -11.18
C VAL A 792 -8.34 -15.23 -12.63
#